data_1892aed5f7980e0d9e9e91eaa3cbb136
#
_entry.id   1892aed5f7980e0d9e9e91eaa3cbb136
#
_cell.length_a   1.000
_cell.length_b   1.000
_cell.length_c   1.000
_cell.angle_alpha   90.00
_cell.angle_beta   90.00
_cell.angle_gamma   90.00
#
_symmetry.space_group_name_H-M   'P 1'
#
loop_
_entity.id
_entity.type
_entity.pdbx_description
1 polymer ?
#
loop_
_entity_poly.entity_id
_entity_poly.type
_entity_poly.pdbx_seq_one_letter_code
_entity_poly.pdbx_strand_id
1 'polypeptide(L)'
;MNYQSTGGSLSANNPTYVVRKQDGELSQKLQAGEYCYVFNARQMGKSSLRVRVMKELRSQGCQCIPIDMTILCDFSIEKQSWYEGFFREIFYRCELDNSINYQQWVISHQHLTNLQRFAQFIEEILFVNFPNPQKIYIFLDEIDVLVNCPFKNEILAFIRSCYNRRAEDKKSDYHRLIFCFFGVATPEDLIRDTKHTPFNIGHPIELTELTFADGKVLTQGLDGIVEEPEIVLQQVFDWSGGQPFLTQKLCQIIVDYADDSEPDVDKLVEEHILTYWEEKDNPTHLKYMHDYLVNHGQLAPQLLKLYKKILLQGEVKADDSRIQMALRLSGVVIKKQDKLVIFNKIYQTIFNLDWVSEKLAYLESNLELPQPKPKKLGMSVVFAGLVWVGVVSFRSLGWLQNLELNEYDRLMRWRNPELPDPNILIVEVTVKDINKYGIGSDLSDEILTEVIAKLEIHKPTIIGLDFWREKPLPSESGYKKLLKILSNNQKIVAVCSASEYHKNKPGTKPPQGVPEERLGFTDFVVDNGQIDVLRRHLMFMGKEEQDPCKTSYSLSARVAFNYLESQGIKLEFTSSGSIKVGDVVFQELVERQGIYQKFDDGGFQVLLNYRNAERVANYISISDLLSGEFDSFFVRDKIVLIGSTDPYANDKFYTPYSYVETISQKQMSGVVLHAHQVSQIIRAVLDRRPLITFWSWWLEWLWIFGWCGVGSAIGCYFRRVLLFVLLIGGNIIILYSVSLFFFTQGFVLPLVPSILALMISGVGVFFVSIQ
;
A
#
# COMPACT_ATOMS: atom_id res chain seq x y z
N MET A 1 -12.25 -56.33 2.54
CA MET A 1 -12.14 -55.07 1.74
C MET A 1 -11.93 -53.95 2.73
N ASN A 2 -10.93 -53.10 2.59
CA ASN A 2 -10.75 -51.97 3.53
C ASN A 2 -11.45 -50.75 3.00
N TYR A 3 -12.41 -50.23 3.74
CA TYR A 3 -13.06 -48.94 3.44
C TYR A 3 -12.14 -47.78 3.73
N GLN A 4 -12.32 -46.65 3.06
CA GLN A 4 -11.51 -45.48 3.29
C GLN A 4 -12.04 -44.65 4.46
N SER A 5 -11.46 -44.81 5.62
CA SER A 5 -11.77 -44.03 6.84
C SER A 5 -10.80 -42.87 7.06
N THR A 6 -9.71 -42.73 6.28
CA THR A 6 -8.58 -41.85 6.57
C THR A 6 -8.62 -40.51 5.83
N GLY A 7 -9.66 -40.21 5.06
CA GLY A 7 -9.88 -38.87 4.50
C GLY A 7 -9.02 -38.44 3.30
N GLY A 8 -8.35 -39.36 2.63
CA GLY A 8 -7.59 -39.08 1.40
C GLY A 8 -8.38 -39.37 0.11
N SER A 9 -7.76 -39.21 -1.07
CA SER A 9 -8.32 -39.63 -2.35
C SER A 9 -8.21 -41.14 -2.53
N LEU A 10 -9.29 -41.77 -3.00
CA LEU A 10 -9.27 -43.18 -3.40
C LEU A 10 -8.37 -43.36 -4.64
N SER A 11 -7.59 -44.46 -4.68
CA SER A 11 -6.87 -44.82 -5.90
C SER A 11 -7.86 -45.16 -7.01
N ALA A 12 -7.46 -44.99 -8.26
CA ALA A 12 -8.35 -45.15 -9.43
C ALA A 12 -8.97 -46.55 -9.55
N ASN A 13 -8.37 -47.58 -8.93
CA ASN A 13 -8.84 -48.98 -8.93
C ASN A 13 -9.36 -49.43 -7.56
N ASN A 14 -9.62 -48.50 -6.64
CA ASN A 14 -10.11 -48.90 -5.32
C ASN A 14 -11.46 -49.56 -5.44
N PRO A 15 -11.64 -50.78 -4.90
CA PRO A 15 -12.90 -51.52 -5.01
C PRO A 15 -14.08 -50.87 -4.25
N THR A 16 -13.79 -49.98 -3.27
CA THR A 16 -14.82 -49.24 -2.55
C THR A 16 -15.23 -47.93 -3.24
N TYR A 17 -14.67 -47.64 -4.43
CA TYR A 17 -15.10 -46.48 -5.22
C TYR A 17 -16.50 -46.67 -5.80
N VAL A 18 -17.42 -45.83 -5.39
CA VAL A 18 -18.80 -45.83 -5.94
C VAL A 18 -18.83 -44.93 -7.16
N VAL A 19 -19.10 -45.51 -8.33
CA VAL A 19 -19.21 -44.79 -9.60
C VAL A 19 -20.52 -44.03 -9.65
N ARG A 20 -20.45 -42.74 -9.96
CA ARG A 20 -21.62 -41.86 -10.06
C ARG A 20 -21.84 -41.40 -11.50
N LYS A 21 -23.03 -40.90 -11.82
CA LYS A 21 -23.35 -40.29 -13.11
C LYS A 21 -22.38 -39.18 -13.50
N GLN A 22 -21.92 -38.41 -12.52
CA GLN A 22 -21.02 -37.29 -12.70
C GLN A 22 -19.61 -37.71 -13.15
N ASP A 23 -19.18 -38.95 -12.89
CA ASP A 23 -17.92 -39.50 -13.41
C ASP A 23 -17.93 -39.52 -14.95
N GLY A 24 -19.01 -40.04 -15.54
CA GLY A 24 -19.19 -40.06 -17.00
C GLY A 24 -19.40 -38.65 -17.57
N GLU A 25 -20.17 -37.80 -16.88
CA GLU A 25 -20.41 -36.42 -17.31
C GLU A 25 -19.11 -35.62 -17.41
N LEU A 26 -18.27 -35.62 -16.36
CA LEU A 26 -16.98 -34.92 -16.36
C LEU A 26 -16.06 -35.44 -17.48
N SER A 27 -15.96 -36.78 -17.62
CA SER A 27 -15.16 -37.41 -18.67
C SER A 27 -15.59 -36.98 -20.06
N GLN A 28 -16.88 -37.03 -20.34
CA GLN A 28 -17.46 -36.63 -21.62
C GLN A 28 -17.25 -35.17 -21.95
N LYS A 29 -17.45 -34.26 -20.98
CA LYS A 29 -17.27 -32.83 -21.18
C LYS A 29 -15.79 -32.47 -21.43
N LEU A 30 -14.87 -33.05 -20.67
CA LEU A 30 -13.42 -32.85 -20.88
C LEU A 30 -12.99 -33.39 -22.26
N GLN A 31 -13.49 -34.57 -22.68
CA GLN A 31 -13.24 -35.14 -24.02
C GLN A 31 -13.78 -34.25 -25.13
N ALA A 32 -14.91 -33.57 -24.92
CA ALA A 32 -15.43 -32.55 -25.83
C ALA A 32 -14.57 -31.26 -25.88
N GLY A 33 -13.59 -31.14 -25.01
CA GLY A 33 -12.70 -29.96 -24.92
C GLY A 33 -13.28 -28.82 -24.10
N GLU A 34 -14.33 -29.06 -23.32
CA GLU A 34 -14.93 -28.05 -22.46
C GLU A 34 -14.07 -27.86 -21.18
N TYR A 35 -13.95 -26.63 -20.71
CA TYR A 35 -13.44 -26.38 -19.35
C TYR A 35 -14.50 -26.82 -18.34
N CYS A 36 -14.08 -27.45 -17.24
CA CYS A 36 -14.99 -27.91 -16.21
C CYS A 36 -14.57 -27.42 -14.83
N TYR A 37 -15.54 -27.26 -13.93
CA TYR A 37 -15.24 -27.01 -12.53
C TYR A 37 -16.15 -27.84 -11.62
N VAL A 38 -15.55 -28.39 -10.56
CA VAL A 38 -16.19 -29.26 -9.58
C VAL A 38 -16.06 -28.58 -8.21
N PHE A 39 -17.01 -27.69 -7.92
CA PHE A 39 -17.07 -26.95 -6.67
C PHE A 39 -18.09 -27.59 -5.75
N ASN A 40 -17.61 -28.17 -4.67
CA ASN A 40 -18.48 -28.92 -3.75
C ASN A 40 -17.85 -28.91 -2.33
N ALA A 41 -18.64 -29.26 -1.32
CA ALA A 41 -18.18 -29.43 0.05
C ALA A 41 -16.98 -30.38 0.15
N ARG A 42 -16.25 -30.31 1.27
CA ARG A 42 -15.18 -31.28 1.55
C ARG A 42 -15.69 -32.70 1.61
N GLN A 43 -14.82 -33.66 1.28
CA GLN A 43 -15.05 -35.10 1.39
C GLN A 43 -16.27 -35.62 0.58
N MET A 44 -16.69 -34.88 -0.43
CA MET A 44 -17.68 -35.31 -1.43
C MET A 44 -17.09 -36.17 -2.56
N GLY A 45 -15.81 -36.53 -2.45
CA GLY A 45 -15.13 -37.40 -3.42
C GLY A 45 -14.53 -36.68 -4.63
N LYS A 46 -14.34 -35.34 -4.58
CA LYS A 46 -13.75 -34.53 -5.67
C LYS A 46 -12.40 -35.06 -6.16
N SER A 47 -11.45 -35.23 -5.23
CA SER A 47 -10.08 -35.68 -5.58
C SER A 47 -10.06 -37.13 -6.07
N SER A 48 -10.95 -38.01 -5.56
CA SER A 48 -11.11 -39.38 -6.07
C SER A 48 -11.66 -39.40 -7.50
N LEU A 49 -12.65 -38.55 -7.79
CA LEU A 49 -13.16 -38.35 -9.14
C LEU A 49 -12.05 -37.88 -10.10
N ARG A 50 -11.25 -36.87 -9.68
CA ARG A 50 -10.10 -36.40 -10.45
C ARG A 50 -9.12 -37.54 -10.80
N VAL A 51 -8.72 -38.32 -9.80
CA VAL A 51 -7.77 -39.44 -9.98
C VAL A 51 -8.30 -40.46 -10.99
N ARG A 52 -9.60 -40.78 -10.93
CA ARG A 52 -10.25 -41.75 -11.85
C ARG A 52 -10.34 -41.21 -13.27
N VAL A 53 -10.86 -39.99 -13.46
CA VAL A 53 -10.96 -39.35 -14.77
C VAL A 53 -9.60 -39.15 -15.42
N MET A 54 -8.57 -38.75 -14.65
CA MET A 54 -7.20 -38.66 -15.16
C MET A 54 -6.68 -40.00 -15.67
N LYS A 55 -6.94 -41.10 -14.96
CA LYS A 55 -6.54 -42.44 -15.41
C LYS A 55 -7.22 -42.80 -16.74
N GLU A 56 -8.50 -42.51 -16.87
CA GLU A 56 -9.25 -42.76 -18.11
C GLU A 56 -8.67 -41.95 -19.27
N LEU A 57 -8.45 -40.63 -19.09
CA LEU A 57 -7.88 -39.78 -20.13
C LEU A 57 -6.45 -40.17 -20.51
N ARG A 58 -5.64 -40.58 -19.54
CA ARG A 58 -4.28 -41.09 -19.80
C ARG A 58 -4.31 -42.40 -20.62
N SER A 59 -5.27 -43.28 -20.36
CA SER A 59 -5.43 -44.52 -21.16
C SER A 59 -5.80 -44.24 -22.63
N GLN A 60 -6.35 -43.06 -22.90
CA GLN A 60 -6.65 -42.56 -24.25
C GLN A 60 -5.49 -41.79 -24.89
N GLY A 61 -4.31 -41.79 -24.27
CA GLY A 61 -3.10 -41.11 -24.80
C GLY A 61 -3.02 -39.61 -24.49
N CYS A 62 -3.87 -39.09 -23.59
CA CYS A 62 -3.88 -37.68 -23.23
C CYS A 62 -2.84 -37.37 -22.15
N GLN A 63 -2.27 -36.17 -22.18
CA GLN A 63 -1.44 -35.67 -21.08
C GLN A 63 -2.32 -35.05 -19.98
N CYS A 64 -2.14 -35.52 -18.75
CA CYS A 64 -2.87 -35.03 -17.59
C CYS A 64 -1.91 -34.51 -16.51
N ILE A 65 -2.03 -33.24 -16.19
CA ILE A 65 -1.16 -32.47 -15.28
C ILE A 65 -1.96 -32.12 -14.03
N PRO A 66 -1.83 -32.86 -12.92
CA PRO A 66 -2.48 -32.49 -11.64
C PRO A 66 -1.61 -31.50 -10.89
N ILE A 67 -2.20 -30.41 -10.47
CA ILE A 67 -1.56 -29.37 -9.65
C ILE A 67 -2.40 -29.18 -8.38
N ASP A 68 -1.78 -29.43 -7.26
CA ASP A 68 -2.34 -29.11 -5.95
C ASP A 68 -1.94 -27.65 -5.61
N MET A 69 -2.94 -26.77 -5.59
CA MET A 69 -2.71 -25.35 -5.37
C MET A 69 -2.26 -25.03 -3.93
N THR A 70 -2.38 -25.96 -2.99
CA THR A 70 -1.91 -25.78 -1.60
C THR A 70 -0.39 -25.69 -1.52
N ILE A 71 0.34 -26.32 -2.45
CA ILE A 71 1.80 -26.23 -2.54
C ILE A 71 2.27 -24.80 -2.84
N LEU A 72 1.39 -23.99 -3.43
CA LEU A 72 1.64 -22.62 -3.89
C LEU A 72 0.95 -21.57 -2.99
N CYS A 73 0.54 -21.94 -1.77
CA CYS A 73 -0.27 -21.06 -0.90
C CYS A 73 0.52 -19.99 -0.14
N ASP A 74 1.85 -19.96 -0.23
CA ASP A 74 2.65 -18.88 0.35
C ASP A 74 2.59 -17.61 -0.53
N PHE A 75 1.65 -16.72 -0.20
CA PHE A 75 1.48 -15.44 -0.90
C PHE A 75 2.33 -14.30 -0.29
N SER A 76 3.20 -14.58 0.67
CA SER A 76 4.18 -13.63 1.21
C SER A 76 5.43 -13.49 0.33
N ILE A 77 5.67 -14.46 -0.55
CA ILE A 77 6.74 -14.43 -1.55
C ILE A 77 6.41 -13.46 -2.70
N GLU A 78 7.46 -12.98 -3.36
CA GLU A 78 7.27 -12.13 -4.54
C GLU A 78 6.43 -12.83 -5.62
N LYS A 79 5.57 -12.07 -6.26
CA LYS A 79 4.69 -12.52 -7.33
C LYS A 79 5.45 -13.30 -8.43
N GLN A 80 6.65 -12.85 -8.81
CA GLN A 80 7.47 -13.51 -9.81
C GLN A 80 7.87 -14.92 -9.36
N SER A 81 8.35 -15.07 -8.13
CA SER A 81 8.76 -16.36 -7.54
C SER A 81 7.59 -17.33 -7.46
N TRP A 82 6.40 -16.83 -7.18
CA TRP A 82 5.17 -17.64 -7.20
C TRP A 82 4.88 -18.22 -8.58
N TYR A 83 4.94 -17.38 -9.63
CA TYR A 83 4.74 -17.86 -11.00
C TYR A 83 5.83 -18.85 -11.43
N GLU A 84 7.07 -18.63 -11.03
CA GLU A 84 8.18 -19.57 -11.32
C GLU A 84 7.94 -20.92 -10.62
N GLY A 85 7.44 -20.91 -9.38
CA GLY A 85 7.01 -22.12 -8.67
C GLY A 85 5.88 -22.85 -9.40
N PHE A 86 4.88 -22.11 -9.89
CA PHE A 86 3.77 -22.66 -10.65
C PHE A 86 4.22 -23.30 -11.97
N PHE A 87 5.08 -22.65 -12.73
CA PHE A 87 5.63 -23.22 -13.97
C PHE A 87 6.50 -24.46 -13.70
N ARG A 88 7.30 -24.41 -12.63
CA ARG A 88 8.14 -25.53 -12.21
C ARG A 88 7.30 -26.74 -11.82
N GLU A 89 6.16 -26.56 -11.13
CA GLU A 89 5.25 -27.64 -10.79
C GLU A 89 4.64 -28.27 -12.05
N ILE A 90 4.20 -27.47 -13.03
CA ILE A 90 3.73 -27.98 -14.32
C ILE A 90 4.84 -28.76 -15.01
N PHE A 91 6.05 -28.21 -15.09
CA PHE A 91 7.19 -28.83 -15.75
C PHE A 91 7.53 -30.18 -15.12
N TYR A 92 7.60 -30.25 -13.78
CA TYR A 92 7.89 -31.47 -13.04
C TYR A 92 6.81 -32.54 -13.29
N ARG A 93 5.54 -32.16 -13.27
CA ARG A 93 4.41 -33.09 -13.52
C ARG A 93 4.35 -33.59 -14.96
N CYS A 94 5.01 -32.94 -15.87
CA CYS A 94 5.15 -33.37 -17.25
C CYS A 94 6.33 -34.34 -17.48
N GLU A 95 7.17 -34.60 -16.46
CA GLU A 95 8.37 -35.45 -16.52
C GLU A 95 9.38 -35.01 -17.60
N LEU A 96 9.52 -33.68 -17.78
CA LEU A 96 10.35 -33.07 -18.82
C LEU A 96 11.83 -32.82 -18.39
N ASP A 97 12.19 -33.15 -17.17
CA ASP A 97 13.52 -32.86 -16.57
C ASP A 97 14.69 -33.40 -17.36
N ASN A 98 14.50 -34.50 -18.13
CA ASN A 98 15.54 -35.12 -18.94
C ASN A 98 15.65 -34.53 -20.35
N SER A 99 14.70 -33.74 -20.81
CA SER A 99 14.60 -33.28 -22.19
C SER A 99 14.87 -31.78 -22.36
N ILE A 100 14.64 -30.98 -21.30
CA ILE A 100 14.71 -29.51 -21.35
C ILE A 100 15.42 -28.98 -20.11
N ASN A 101 16.36 -28.03 -20.31
CA ASN A 101 16.94 -27.28 -19.20
C ASN A 101 16.01 -26.16 -18.77
N TYR A 102 15.14 -26.43 -17.77
CA TYR A 102 14.19 -25.47 -17.23
C TYR A 102 14.83 -24.16 -16.74
N GLN A 103 15.99 -24.24 -16.06
CA GLN A 103 16.67 -23.04 -15.56
C GLN A 103 17.12 -22.13 -16.71
N GLN A 104 17.63 -22.68 -17.76
CA GLN A 104 18.05 -21.94 -18.96
C GLN A 104 16.85 -21.29 -19.65
N TRP A 105 15.71 -21.98 -19.71
CA TRP A 105 14.47 -21.42 -20.24
C TRP A 105 13.98 -20.24 -19.40
N VAL A 106 13.96 -20.35 -18.06
CA VAL A 106 13.58 -19.25 -17.17
C VAL A 106 14.46 -18.02 -17.36
N ILE A 107 15.79 -18.21 -17.47
CA ILE A 107 16.75 -17.10 -17.67
C ILE A 107 16.50 -16.41 -19.01
N SER A 108 16.29 -17.17 -20.09
CA SER A 108 16.06 -16.58 -21.43
C SER A 108 14.76 -15.77 -21.53
N HIS A 109 13.78 -16.03 -20.65
CA HIS A 109 12.47 -15.37 -20.66
C HIS A 109 12.27 -14.36 -19.50
N GLN A 110 13.33 -13.98 -18.78
CA GLN A 110 13.25 -13.03 -17.66
C GLN A 110 12.73 -11.64 -18.06
N HIS A 111 12.91 -11.24 -19.31
CA HIS A 111 12.48 -9.95 -19.86
C HIS A 111 10.96 -9.86 -20.06
N LEU A 112 10.23 -10.97 -20.02
CA LEU A 112 8.79 -11.03 -20.21
C LEU A 112 8.03 -10.82 -18.89
N THR A 113 6.80 -10.29 -19.00
CA THR A 113 5.87 -10.28 -17.86
C THR A 113 5.46 -11.72 -17.49
N ASN A 114 4.99 -11.93 -16.25
CA ASN A 114 4.61 -13.27 -15.79
C ASN A 114 3.56 -13.96 -16.69
N LEU A 115 2.58 -13.22 -17.19
CA LEU A 115 1.55 -13.76 -18.08
C LEU A 115 2.08 -14.06 -19.49
N GLN A 116 2.96 -13.21 -20.02
CA GLN A 116 3.64 -13.49 -21.30
C GLN A 116 4.52 -14.72 -21.18
N ARG A 117 5.26 -14.85 -20.07
CA ARG A 117 6.07 -16.02 -19.77
C ARG A 117 5.22 -17.28 -19.65
N PHE A 118 4.02 -17.18 -19.06
CA PHE A 118 3.09 -18.31 -19.00
C PHE A 118 2.59 -18.72 -20.41
N ALA A 119 2.27 -17.75 -21.26
CA ALA A 119 1.89 -18.04 -22.66
C ALA A 119 3.04 -18.72 -23.42
N GLN A 120 4.27 -18.20 -23.33
CA GLN A 120 5.45 -18.81 -23.94
C GLN A 120 5.72 -20.21 -23.38
N PHE A 121 5.55 -20.42 -22.07
CA PHE A 121 5.69 -21.74 -21.48
C PHE A 121 4.71 -22.76 -22.08
N ILE A 122 3.47 -22.37 -22.29
CA ILE A 122 2.48 -23.22 -22.93
C ILE A 122 2.87 -23.51 -24.38
N GLU A 123 3.28 -22.51 -25.14
CA GLU A 123 3.55 -22.61 -26.56
C GLU A 123 4.88 -23.34 -26.84
N GLU A 124 5.96 -23.01 -26.14
CA GLU A 124 7.28 -23.55 -26.37
C GLU A 124 7.57 -24.87 -25.65
N ILE A 125 6.95 -25.07 -24.47
CA ILE A 125 7.19 -26.26 -23.65
C ILE A 125 6.06 -27.27 -23.83
N LEU A 126 4.79 -26.89 -23.52
CA LEU A 126 3.72 -27.87 -23.53
C LEU A 126 3.34 -28.30 -24.95
N PHE A 127 3.12 -27.37 -25.87
CA PHE A 127 2.68 -27.73 -27.22
C PHE A 127 3.77 -28.41 -28.07
N VAL A 128 5.04 -28.10 -27.78
CA VAL A 128 6.17 -28.75 -28.49
C VAL A 128 6.39 -30.18 -28.00
N ASN A 129 6.34 -30.42 -26.69
CA ASN A 129 6.59 -31.76 -26.13
C ASN A 129 5.37 -32.69 -26.20
N PHE A 130 4.17 -32.13 -26.30
CA PHE A 130 2.93 -32.89 -26.51
C PHE A 130 2.29 -32.47 -27.83
N PRO A 131 2.77 -32.98 -28.99
CA PRO A 131 2.30 -32.51 -30.27
C PRO A 131 0.89 -32.93 -30.60
N ASN A 132 0.24 -32.21 -31.56
CA ASN A 132 -1.07 -32.54 -32.07
C ASN A 132 -1.10 -33.96 -32.65
N PRO A 133 -2.11 -34.82 -32.38
CA PRO A 133 -3.43 -34.51 -31.80
C PRO A 133 -3.56 -34.69 -30.27
N GLN A 134 -2.45 -34.84 -29.55
CA GLN A 134 -2.51 -35.10 -28.10
C GLN A 134 -3.16 -33.95 -27.32
N LYS A 135 -4.19 -34.23 -26.55
CA LYS A 135 -4.82 -33.26 -25.66
C LYS A 135 -4.07 -33.13 -24.34
N ILE A 136 -4.04 -31.92 -23.79
CA ILE A 136 -3.39 -31.56 -22.54
C ILE A 136 -4.44 -31.07 -21.55
N TYR A 137 -4.58 -31.77 -20.42
CA TYR A 137 -5.51 -31.43 -19.36
C TYR A 137 -4.73 -30.94 -18.13
N ILE A 138 -5.01 -29.74 -17.68
CA ILE A 138 -4.47 -29.17 -16.44
C ILE A 138 -5.57 -29.22 -15.37
N PHE A 139 -5.36 -30.03 -14.35
CA PHE A 139 -6.26 -30.19 -13.22
C PHE A 139 -5.76 -29.34 -12.05
N LEU A 140 -6.46 -28.27 -11.71
CA LEU A 140 -6.14 -27.41 -10.58
C LEU A 140 -7.00 -27.84 -9.38
N ASP A 141 -6.38 -28.52 -8.40
CA ASP A 141 -7.05 -28.98 -7.17
C ASP A 141 -6.86 -27.95 -6.04
N GLU A 142 -7.79 -27.91 -5.08
CA GLU A 142 -7.84 -26.97 -3.96
C GLU A 142 -7.72 -25.49 -4.41
N ILE A 143 -8.46 -25.15 -5.50
CA ILE A 143 -8.42 -23.80 -6.10
C ILE A 143 -8.88 -22.68 -5.15
N ASP A 144 -9.63 -23.02 -4.09
CA ASP A 144 -10.08 -22.10 -3.04
C ASP A 144 -8.93 -21.42 -2.29
N VAL A 145 -7.73 -21.98 -2.29
CA VAL A 145 -6.52 -21.32 -1.81
C VAL A 145 -6.30 -19.97 -2.51
N LEU A 146 -6.66 -19.85 -3.78
CA LEU A 146 -6.54 -18.59 -4.52
C LEU A 146 -7.47 -17.48 -4.01
N VAL A 147 -8.47 -17.75 -3.19
CA VAL A 147 -9.34 -16.72 -2.61
C VAL A 147 -8.51 -15.62 -1.93
N ASN A 148 -7.42 -16.00 -1.26
CA ASN A 148 -6.50 -15.09 -0.57
C ASN A 148 -5.32 -14.61 -1.43
N CYS A 149 -5.21 -15.04 -2.68
CA CYS A 149 -4.13 -14.66 -3.58
C CYS A 149 -4.32 -13.22 -4.13
N PRO A 150 -3.37 -12.30 -3.91
CA PRO A 150 -3.50 -10.90 -4.37
C PRO A 150 -3.61 -10.75 -5.89
N PHE A 151 -3.04 -11.69 -6.65
CA PHE A 151 -3.00 -11.68 -8.13
C PHE A 151 -3.88 -12.76 -8.78
N LYS A 152 -4.85 -13.34 -8.03
CA LYS A 152 -5.78 -14.36 -8.54
C LYS A 152 -6.51 -13.94 -9.81
N ASN A 153 -6.93 -12.68 -9.89
CA ASN A 153 -7.66 -12.17 -11.06
C ASN A 153 -6.83 -12.27 -12.34
N GLU A 154 -5.52 -12.09 -12.27
CA GLU A 154 -4.64 -12.19 -13.43
C GLU A 154 -4.54 -13.64 -13.92
N ILE A 155 -4.37 -14.60 -12.99
CA ILE A 155 -4.30 -16.03 -13.31
C ILE A 155 -5.59 -16.49 -13.98
N LEU A 156 -6.74 -16.16 -13.38
CA LEU A 156 -8.05 -16.57 -13.90
C LEU A 156 -8.37 -15.89 -15.23
N ALA A 157 -8.02 -14.61 -15.40
CA ALA A 157 -8.15 -13.90 -16.67
C ALA A 157 -7.23 -14.50 -17.76
N PHE A 158 -6.02 -14.91 -17.40
CA PHE A 158 -5.12 -15.59 -18.33
C PHE A 158 -5.72 -16.94 -18.81
N ILE A 159 -6.22 -17.77 -17.88
CA ILE A 159 -6.86 -19.05 -18.24
C ILE A 159 -8.05 -18.81 -19.19
N ARG A 160 -8.84 -17.76 -18.94
CA ARG A 160 -9.90 -17.35 -19.87
C ARG A 160 -9.35 -16.93 -21.23
N SER A 161 -8.22 -16.22 -21.27
CA SER A 161 -7.59 -15.82 -22.54
C SER A 161 -7.13 -17.02 -23.37
N CYS A 162 -6.67 -18.10 -22.71
CA CYS A 162 -6.37 -19.37 -23.39
C CYS A 162 -7.60 -19.98 -24.07
N TYR A 163 -8.77 -19.86 -23.43
CA TYR A 163 -10.03 -20.30 -24.06
C TYR A 163 -10.40 -19.42 -25.25
N ASN A 164 -10.29 -18.10 -25.13
CA ASN A 164 -10.65 -17.17 -26.21
C ASN A 164 -9.77 -17.37 -27.45
N ARG A 165 -8.47 -17.66 -27.29
CA ARG A 165 -7.54 -17.98 -28.39
C ARG A 165 -7.98 -19.16 -29.24
N ARG A 166 -8.85 -20.05 -28.76
CA ARG A 166 -9.45 -21.12 -29.55
C ARG A 166 -10.38 -20.59 -30.66
N ALA A 167 -11.07 -19.45 -30.39
CA ALA A 167 -12.00 -18.85 -31.32
C ALA A 167 -11.32 -18.04 -32.44
N GLU A 168 -10.12 -17.52 -32.17
CA GLU A 168 -9.37 -16.65 -33.08
C GLU A 168 -8.75 -17.43 -34.25
N ASP A 169 -8.28 -18.67 -34.01
CA ASP A 169 -7.72 -19.52 -35.04
C ASP A 169 -8.16 -20.99 -34.83
N LYS A 170 -8.86 -21.55 -35.81
CA LYS A 170 -9.27 -22.96 -35.81
C LYS A 170 -8.11 -23.97 -35.81
N LYS A 171 -6.92 -23.52 -36.21
CA LYS A 171 -5.67 -24.32 -36.20
C LYS A 171 -4.85 -24.09 -34.92
N SER A 172 -5.31 -23.26 -34.01
CA SER A 172 -4.61 -22.96 -32.76
C SER A 172 -4.49 -24.20 -31.88
N ASP A 173 -3.30 -24.49 -31.41
CA ASP A 173 -3.03 -25.57 -30.45
C ASP A 173 -3.76 -25.38 -29.10
N TYR A 174 -4.25 -24.19 -28.83
CA TYR A 174 -5.06 -23.92 -27.63
C TYR A 174 -6.36 -24.74 -27.55
N HIS A 175 -6.87 -25.29 -28.66
CA HIS A 175 -7.98 -26.26 -28.64
C HIS A 175 -7.67 -27.54 -27.87
N ARG A 176 -6.38 -27.89 -27.75
CA ARG A 176 -5.91 -29.09 -27.06
C ARG A 176 -5.67 -28.86 -25.56
N LEU A 177 -5.63 -27.60 -25.11
CA LEU A 177 -5.38 -27.22 -23.72
C LEU A 177 -6.71 -27.06 -23.00
N ILE A 178 -6.97 -27.89 -21.99
CA ILE A 178 -8.23 -27.93 -21.24
C ILE A 178 -7.93 -27.77 -19.74
N PHE A 179 -8.63 -26.86 -19.08
CA PHE A 179 -8.52 -26.67 -17.64
C PHE A 179 -9.74 -27.30 -16.94
N CYS A 180 -9.46 -27.95 -15.80
CA CYS A 180 -10.46 -28.49 -14.91
C CYS A 180 -10.14 -28.06 -13.46
N PHE A 181 -11.11 -27.48 -12.77
CA PHE A 181 -10.92 -26.88 -11.44
C PHE A 181 -11.66 -27.69 -10.38
N PHE A 182 -11.00 -27.94 -9.24
CA PHE A 182 -11.57 -28.58 -8.08
C PHE A 182 -11.36 -27.72 -6.84
N GLY A 183 -12.37 -27.59 -5.98
CA GLY A 183 -12.24 -26.82 -4.75
C GLY A 183 -13.53 -26.67 -3.96
N VAL A 184 -13.42 -25.93 -2.85
CA VAL A 184 -14.52 -25.57 -1.94
C VAL A 184 -14.71 -24.05 -1.98
N ALA A 185 -15.12 -23.54 -3.13
CA ALA A 185 -15.35 -22.12 -3.34
C ALA A 185 -16.57 -21.89 -4.24
N THR A 186 -17.15 -20.71 -4.15
CA THR A 186 -18.06 -20.23 -5.21
C THR A 186 -17.28 -19.55 -6.31
N PRO A 187 -17.78 -19.50 -7.56
CA PRO A 187 -17.17 -18.66 -8.59
C PRO A 187 -16.98 -17.19 -8.17
N GLU A 188 -17.90 -16.64 -7.37
CA GLU A 188 -17.84 -15.26 -6.87
C GLU A 188 -16.76 -15.04 -5.81
N ASP A 189 -16.40 -16.04 -5.02
CA ASP A 189 -15.30 -15.95 -4.04
C ASP A 189 -13.95 -15.87 -4.74
N LEU A 190 -13.82 -16.57 -5.87
CA LEU A 190 -12.60 -16.58 -6.65
C LEU A 190 -12.42 -15.28 -7.45
N ILE A 191 -13.48 -14.81 -8.13
CA ILE A 191 -13.41 -13.60 -8.93
C ILE A 191 -14.73 -12.83 -8.92
N ARG A 192 -14.68 -11.54 -8.54
CA ARG A 192 -15.87 -10.67 -8.51
C ARG A 192 -16.23 -10.09 -9.89
N ASP A 193 -15.24 -9.98 -10.78
CA ASP A 193 -15.45 -9.47 -12.14
C ASP A 193 -15.95 -10.61 -13.05
N THR A 194 -17.24 -10.64 -13.27
CA THR A 194 -17.91 -11.64 -14.10
C THR A 194 -17.48 -11.63 -15.56
N LYS A 195 -16.89 -10.55 -16.06
CA LYS A 195 -16.45 -10.44 -17.46
C LYS A 195 -15.14 -11.18 -17.74
N HIS A 196 -14.28 -11.35 -16.74
CA HIS A 196 -12.94 -11.92 -16.89
C HIS A 196 -12.78 -13.30 -16.22
N THR A 197 -13.86 -13.92 -15.76
CA THR A 197 -13.83 -15.23 -15.11
C THR A 197 -13.86 -16.40 -16.11
N PRO A 198 -13.05 -17.47 -15.91
CA PRO A 198 -13.16 -18.69 -16.70
C PRO A 198 -14.44 -19.50 -16.38
N PHE A 199 -15.09 -19.25 -15.25
CA PHE A 199 -16.27 -20.02 -14.80
C PHE A 199 -17.53 -19.71 -15.61
N ASN A 200 -17.60 -18.57 -16.31
CA ASN A 200 -18.71 -18.26 -17.23
C ASN A 200 -18.67 -19.05 -18.54
N ILE A 201 -17.52 -19.65 -18.85
CA ILE A 201 -17.32 -20.47 -20.06
C ILE A 201 -17.08 -21.94 -19.72
N GLY A 202 -16.87 -22.24 -18.44
CA GLY A 202 -16.70 -23.60 -17.92
C GLY A 202 -18.03 -24.26 -17.61
N HIS A 203 -18.06 -25.60 -17.70
CA HIS A 203 -19.21 -26.42 -17.36
C HIS A 203 -19.15 -26.82 -15.87
N PRO A 204 -20.18 -26.49 -15.06
CA PRO A 204 -20.25 -26.95 -13.67
C PRO A 204 -20.57 -28.44 -13.61
N ILE A 205 -19.83 -29.18 -12.79
CA ILE A 205 -20.12 -30.56 -12.44
C ILE A 205 -20.50 -30.57 -10.95
N GLU A 206 -21.76 -30.84 -10.68
CA GLU A 206 -22.30 -30.85 -9.32
C GLU A 206 -22.34 -32.28 -8.78
N LEU A 207 -21.46 -32.58 -7.80
CA LEU A 207 -21.47 -33.88 -7.16
C LEU A 207 -22.66 -33.99 -6.19
N THR A 208 -23.47 -35.01 -6.40
CA THR A 208 -24.57 -35.36 -5.53
C THR A 208 -24.19 -36.42 -4.51
N GLU A 209 -25.08 -36.71 -3.56
CA GLU A 209 -24.97 -37.84 -2.64
C GLU A 209 -24.88 -39.16 -3.40
N LEU A 210 -24.33 -40.18 -2.76
CA LEU A 210 -24.45 -41.58 -3.24
C LEU A 210 -25.87 -42.05 -3.09
N THR A 211 -26.41 -42.66 -4.13
CA THR A 211 -27.68 -43.36 -4.00
C THR A 211 -27.44 -44.76 -3.42
N PHE A 212 -28.43 -45.32 -2.75
CA PHE A 212 -28.33 -46.70 -2.24
C PHE A 212 -28.02 -47.71 -3.37
N ALA A 213 -28.63 -47.51 -4.54
CA ALA A 213 -28.39 -48.37 -5.70
C ALA A 213 -26.93 -48.31 -6.19
N ASP A 214 -26.34 -47.11 -6.24
CA ASP A 214 -24.93 -46.97 -6.63
C ASP A 214 -24.01 -47.51 -5.54
N GLY A 215 -24.36 -47.33 -4.26
CA GLY A 215 -23.63 -47.78 -3.10
C GLY A 215 -23.61 -49.29 -2.83
N LYS A 216 -24.42 -50.08 -3.52
CA LYS A 216 -24.45 -51.54 -3.33
C LYS A 216 -23.08 -52.22 -3.46
N VAL A 217 -22.14 -51.66 -4.21
CA VAL A 217 -20.77 -52.17 -4.32
C VAL A 217 -20.07 -52.22 -2.95
N LEU A 218 -20.47 -51.41 -1.99
CA LEU A 218 -19.93 -51.40 -0.65
C LEU A 218 -20.32 -52.62 0.19
N THR A 219 -21.39 -53.38 -0.15
CA THR A 219 -21.75 -54.62 0.55
C THR A 219 -20.64 -55.65 0.49
N GLN A 220 -19.85 -55.67 -0.60
CA GLN A 220 -18.75 -56.61 -0.77
C GLN A 220 -17.71 -56.55 0.37
N GLY A 221 -17.58 -55.42 1.06
CA GLY A 221 -16.68 -55.28 2.22
C GLY A 221 -17.34 -55.71 3.54
N LEU A 222 -18.68 -55.88 3.55
CA LEU A 222 -19.48 -56.36 4.68
C LEU A 222 -19.76 -57.85 4.57
N ASP A 223 -19.57 -58.44 3.38
CA ASP A 223 -19.82 -59.87 3.15
C ASP A 223 -18.97 -60.73 4.08
N GLY A 224 -19.60 -61.65 4.81
CA GLY A 224 -18.95 -62.54 5.78
C GLY A 224 -18.58 -61.87 7.12
N ILE A 225 -18.97 -60.62 7.31
CA ILE A 225 -18.81 -59.89 8.59
C ILE A 225 -20.18 -59.72 9.25
N VAL A 226 -21.20 -59.46 8.48
CA VAL A 226 -22.61 -59.34 8.94
C VAL A 226 -23.50 -60.32 8.19
N GLU A 227 -24.62 -60.73 8.81
CA GLU A 227 -25.52 -61.73 8.23
C GLU A 227 -26.26 -61.13 7.00
N GLU A 228 -26.73 -59.88 7.07
CA GLU A 228 -27.51 -59.21 6.02
C GLU A 228 -26.86 -57.91 5.58
N PRO A 229 -25.78 -57.93 4.72
CA PRO A 229 -25.04 -56.77 4.28
C PRO A 229 -25.86 -55.64 3.66
N GLU A 230 -26.92 -55.95 2.92
CA GLU A 230 -27.80 -54.95 2.31
C GLU A 230 -28.64 -54.21 3.36
N ILE A 231 -29.11 -54.87 4.40
CA ILE A 231 -29.90 -54.23 5.48
C ILE A 231 -28.99 -53.31 6.29
N VAL A 232 -27.80 -53.78 6.66
CA VAL A 232 -26.81 -52.99 7.37
C VAL A 232 -26.37 -51.77 6.55
N LEU A 233 -26.13 -51.96 5.25
CA LEU A 233 -25.81 -50.83 4.35
C LEU A 233 -26.96 -49.80 4.25
N GLN A 234 -28.21 -50.27 4.27
CA GLN A 234 -29.38 -49.36 4.27
C GLN A 234 -29.39 -48.51 5.55
N GLN A 235 -29.12 -49.09 6.73
CA GLN A 235 -29.02 -48.34 7.99
C GLN A 235 -27.88 -47.32 7.94
N VAL A 236 -26.74 -47.66 7.32
CA VAL A 236 -25.65 -46.76 7.09
C VAL A 236 -26.07 -45.56 6.21
N PHE A 237 -26.84 -45.82 5.15
CA PHE A 237 -27.38 -44.76 4.28
C PHE A 237 -28.44 -43.90 5.00
N ASP A 238 -29.24 -44.46 5.88
CA ASP A 238 -30.24 -43.73 6.67
C ASP A 238 -29.54 -42.72 7.62
N TRP A 239 -28.36 -43.05 8.15
CA TRP A 239 -27.56 -42.16 8.97
C TRP A 239 -26.72 -41.17 8.15
N SER A 240 -25.99 -41.66 7.13
CA SER A 240 -25.04 -40.85 6.35
C SER A 240 -25.70 -40.01 5.26
N GLY A 241 -26.96 -40.34 4.88
CA GLY A 241 -27.64 -39.71 3.73
C GLY A 241 -26.89 -39.90 2.42
N GLY A 242 -26.02 -40.92 2.32
CA GLY A 242 -25.19 -41.16 1.14
C GLY A 242 -24.01 -40.18 1.01
N GLN A 243 -23.63 -39.47 2.08
CA GLN A 243 -22.41 -38.66 2.08
C GLN A 243 -21.17 -39.57 1.96
N PRO A 244 -20.35 -39.45 0.90
CA PRO A 244 -19.38 -40.45 0.52
C PRO A 244 -18.40 -40.84 1.62
N PHE A 245 -17.86 -39.85 2.35
CA PHE A 245 -16.90 -40.11 3.43
C PHE A 245 -17.60 -40.78 4.64
N LEU A 246 -18.73 -40.24 5.11
CA LEU A 246 -19.44 -40.80 6.26
C LEU A 246 -19.95 -42.22 5.98
N THR A 247 -20.43 -42.47 4.77
CA THR A 247 -20.89 -43.82 4.36
C THR A 247 -19.75 -44.82 4.48
N GLN A 248 -18.58 -44.52 3.96
CA GLN A 248 -17.42 -45.42 4.05
C GLN A 248 -16.88 -45.51 5.48
N LYS A 249 -16.86 -44.40 6.25
CA LYS A 249 -16.45 -44.40 7.65
C LYS A 249 -17.33 -45.26 8.51
N LEU A 250 -18.63 -45.20 8.33
CA LEU A 250 -19.58 -46.06 9.03
C LEU A 250 -19.40 -47.54 8.67
N CYS A 251 -19.24 -47.85 7.37
CA CYS A 251 -18.95 -49.23 6.94
C CYS A 251 -17.64 -49.71 7.59
N GLN A 252 -16.60 -48.91 7.72
CA GLN A 252 -15.36 -49.30 8.39
C GLN A 252 -15.54 -49.50 9.90
N ILE A 253 -16.29 -48.62 10.59
CA ILE A 253 -16.62 -48.78 12.00
C ILE A 253 -17.36 -50.11 12.22
N ILE A 254 -18.32 -50.46 11.34
CA ILE A 254 -19.00 -51.73 11.44
C ILE A 254 -18.04 -52.91 11.30
N VAL A 255 -17.11 -52.85 10.34
CA VAL A 255 -16.07 -53.90 10.18
C VAL A 255 -15.14 -54.02 11.39
N ASP A 256 -14.77 -52.88 11.97
CA ASP A 256 -13.79 -52.81 13.09
C ASP A 256 -14.41 -53.27 14.42
N TYR A 257 -15.72 -53.17 14.60
CA TYR A 257 -16.42 -53.41 15.86
C TYR A 257 -17.53 -54.47 15.76
N ALA A 258 -17.63 -55.21 14.61
CA ALA A 258 -18.52 -56.33 14.49
C ALA A 258 -18.04 -57.50 15.35
N ASP A 259 -18.79 -57.85 16.37
CA ASP A 259 -18.62 -59.05 17.15
C ASP A 259 -19.40 -60.19 16.53
N ASP A 260 -19.45 -61.40 17.17
CA ASP A 260 -20.20 -62.60 16.73
C ASP A 260 -21.74 -62.39 16.68
N SER A 261 -22.25 -61.20 16.97
CA SER A 261 -23.63 -60.76 16.87
C SER A 261 -23.82 -59.68 15.81
N GLU A 262 -25.02 -59.57 15.24
CA GLU A 262 -25.34 -58.57 14.27
C GLU A 262 -25.16 -57.14 14.83
N PRO A 263 -24.41 -56.25 14.18
CA PRO A 263 -24.06 -54.95 14.71
C PRO A 263 -25.26 -54.03 14.83
N ASP A 264 -25.48 -53.46 15.99
CA ASP A 264 -26.42 -52.34 16.20
C ASP A 264 -25.83 -51.05 15.62
N VAL A 265 -26.19 -50.71 14.40
CA VAL A 265 -25.66 -49.52 13.69
C VAL A 265 -26.03 -48.24 14.43
N ASP A 266 -27.18 -48.11 15.05
CA ASP A 266 -27.61 -46.93 15.81
C ASP A 266 -26.66 -46.70 17.00
N LYS A 267 -26.35 -47.77 17.75
CA LYS A 267 -25.42 -47.72 18.88
C LYS A 267 -23.99 -47.37 18.45
N LEU A 268 -23.50 -47.97 17.35
CA LEU A 268 -22.16 -47.65 16.82
C LEU A 268 -22.05 -46.22 16.38
N VAL A 269 -23.07 -45.64 15.75
CA VAL A 269 -23.09 -44.22 15.37
C VAL A 269 -23.06 -43.34 16.61
N GLU A 270 -23.85 -43.65 17.64
CA GLU A 270 -23.90 -42.88 18.86
C GLU A 270 -22.55 -42.88 19.58
N GLU A 271 -21.93 -44.04 19.73
CA GLU A 271 -20.66 -44.22 20.49
C GLU A 271 -19.45 -43.67 19.71
N HIS A 272 -19.38 -43.83 18.37
CA HIS A 272 -18.17 -43.52 17.59
C HIS A 272 -18.26 -42.23 16.78
N ILE A 273 -19.46 -41.66 16.55
CA ILE A 273 -19.64 -40.45 15.74
C ILE A 273 -20.26 -39.30 16.56
N LEU A 274 -21.34 -39.55 17.32
CA LEU A 274 -22.10 -38.50 17.99
C LEU A 274 -21.52 -38.12 19.35
N THR A 275 -21.19 -39.08 20.18
CA THR A 275 -20.70 -38.88 21.56
C THR A 275 -19.25 -38.38 21.53
N TYR A 276 -19.00 -37.21 22.14
CA TYR A 276 -17.68 -36.53 22.15
C TYR A 276 -17.10 -36.33 20.75
N TRP A 277 -17.97 -35.96 19.79
CA TRP A 277 -17.57 -35.78 18.38
C TRP A 277 -16.40 -34.79 18.23
N GLU A 278 -16.32 -33.74 19.05
CA GLU A 278 -15.22 -32.77 18.99
C GLU A 278 -13.84 -33.42 19.27
N GLU A 279 -13.78 -34.47 20.05
CA GLU A 279 -12.53 -35.21 20.37
C GLU A 279 -12.27 -36.35 19.39
N LYS A 280 -13.33 -37.02 18.96
CA LYS A 280 -13.27 -38.24 18.13
C LYS A 280 -13.30 -38.00 16.61
N ASP A 281 -13.49 -36.76 16.16
CA ASP A 281 -13.55 -36.43 14.74
C ASP A 281 -12.17 -36.53 14.06
N ASN A 282 -11.75 -37.77 13.82
CA ASN A 282 -10.52 -38.09 13.13
C ASN A 282 -10.81 -39.06 11.96
N PRO A 283 -10.45 -38.70 10.70
CA PRO A 283 -9.98 -37.37 10.26
C PRO A 283 -11.04 -36.29 10.39
N THR A 284 -10.62 -35.03 10.50
CA THR A 284 -11.49 -33.90 10.74
C THR A 284 -12.54 -33.71 9.63
N HIS A 285 -13.79 -33.87 9.97
CA HIS A 285 -14.94 -33.70 9.10
C HIS A 285 -15.99 -32.78 9.72
N LEU A 286 -16.49 -33.13 10.88
CA LEU A 286 -17.49 -32.37 11.62
C LEU A 286 -16.90 -31.06 12.16
N LYS A 287 -15.65 -31.08 12.61
CA LYS A 287 -14.90 -29.88 13.01
C LYS A 287 -14.76 -28.88 11.85
N TYR A 288 -14.47 -29.36 10.65
CA TYR A 288 -14.39 -28.50 9.50
C TYR A 288 -15.73 -27.80 9.24
N MET A 289 -16.87 -28.52 9.31
CA MET A 289 -18.19 -27.93 9.13
C MET A 289 -18.52 -26.92 10.21
N HIS A 290 -18.21 -27.26 11.48
CA HIS A 290 -18.32 -26.33 12.59
C HIS A 290 -17.54 -25.03 12.33
N ASP A 291 -16.27 -25.16 11.98
CA ASP A 291 -15.39 -23.99 11.74
C ASP A 291 -15.85 -23.18 10.53
N TYR A 292 -16.33 -23.84 9.49
CA TYR A 292 -16.87 -23.14 8.32
C TYR A 292 -18.12 -22.32 8.67
N LEU A 293 -19.04 -22.86 9.48
CA LEU A 293 -20.27 -22.18 9.88
C LEU A 293 -20.02 -21.03 10.86
N VAL A 294 -19.04 -21.17 11.79
CA VAL A 294 -18.81 -20.20 12.87
C VAL A 294 -17.73 -19.17 12.52
N ASN A 295 -16.70 -19.55 11.75
CA ASN A 295 -15.55 -18.70 11.45
C ASN A 295 -15.57 -18.05 10.06
N HIS A 296 -16.72 -18.06 9.37
CA HIS A 296 -16.86 -17.49 8.01
C HIS A 296 -17.02 -15.95 7.98
N GLY A 297 -16.40 -15.25 8.92
CA GLY A 297 -16.38 -13.80 9.02
C GLY A 297 -17.78 -13.18 9.11
N GLN A 298 -18.06 -12.17 8.29
CA GLN A 298 -19.35 -11.46 8.31
C GLN A 298 -20.56 -12.30 7.82
N LEU A 299 -20.30 -13.42 7.16
CA LEU A 299 -21.35 -14.30 6.67
C LEU A 299 -21.82 -15.32 7.72
N ALA A 300 -21.01 -15.63 8.73
CA ALA A 300 -21.32 -16.66 9.73
C ALA A 300 -22.71 -16.49 10.41
N PRO A 301 -23.14 -15.31 10.88
CA PRO A 301 -24.48 -15.14 11.44
C PRO A 301 -25.59 -15.38 10.41
N GLN A 302 -25.36 -15.03 9.15
CA GLN A 302 -26.33 -15.22 8.09
C GLN A 302 -26.46 -16.69 7.69
N LEU A 303 -25.33 -17.41 7.64
CA LEU A 303 -25.30 -18.87 7.41
C LEU A 303 -26.06 -19.61 8.50
N LEU A 304 -25.78 -19.30 9.78
CA LEU A 304 -26.48 -19.91 10.91
C LEU A 304 -27.97 -19.57 10.96
N LYS A 305 -28.38 -18.34 10.62
CA LYS A 305 -29.79 -17.96 10.51
C LYS A 305 -30.51 -18.75 9.43
N LEU A 306 -29.90 -18.91 8.26
CA LEU A 306 -30.45 -19.71 7.18
C LEU A 306 -30.52 -21.18 7.57
N TYR A 307 -29.48 -21.72 8.19
CA TYR A 307 -29.46 -23.12 8.65
C TYR A 307 -30.51 -23.35 9.74
N LYS A 308 -30.68 -22.43 10.71
CA LYS A 308 -31.76 -22.46 11.71
C LYS A 308 -33.14 -22.50 11.06
N LYS A 309 -33.34 -21.72 9.99
CA LYS A 309 -34.60 -21.71 9.24
C LYS A 309 -34.87 -23.08 8.61
N ILE A 310 -33.85 -23.74 8.03
CA ILE A 310 -33.99 -25.08 7.43
C ILE A 310 -34.30 -26.11 8.53
N LEU A 311 -33.63 -26.06 9.70
CA LEU A 311 -33.93 -26.95 10.83
C LEU A 311 -35.39 -26.83 11.30
N LEU A 312 -35.94 -25.61 11.35
CA LEU A 312 -37.32 -25.36 11.81
C LEU A 312 -38.38 -25.74 10.78
N GLN A 313 -38.12 -25.51 9.50
CA GLN A 313 -39.09 -25.72 8.40
C GLN A 313 -38.94 -27.04 7.69
N GLY A 314 -37.82 -27.77 7.94
CA GLY A 314 -37.43 -28.98 7.22
C GLY A 314 -36.80 -28.71 5.87
N GLU A 315 -37.30 -27.72 5.14
CA GLU A 315 -36.83 -27.35 3.81
C GLU A 315 -36.98 -25.86 3.52
N VAL A 316 -36.15 -25.29 2.64
CA VAL A 316 -36.25 -23.91 2.14
C VAL A 316 -36.06 -23.95 0.62
N LYS A 317 -36.83 -23.14 -0.12
CA LYS A 317 -36.65 -23.02 -1.57
C LYS A 317 -35.23 -22.66 -1.92
N ALA A 318 -34.61 -23.41 -2.82
CA ALA A 318 -33.28 -23.10 -3.30
C ALA A 318 -33.31 -21.86 -4.21
N ASP A 319 -32.43 -20.92 -3.93
CA ASP A 319 -32.04 -19.84 -4.82
C ASP A 319 -30.51 -19.91 -4.98
N ASP A 320 -29.96 -19.33 -6.00
CA ASP A 320 -28.49 -19.33 -6.19
C ASP A 320 -27.82 -18.14 -5.50
N SER A 321 -28.43 -17.66 -4.41
CA SER A 321 -27.84 -16.59 -3.60
C SER A 321 -26.52 -17.03 -2.96
N ARG A 322 -25.60 -16.08 -2.79
CA ARG A 322 -24.28 -16.29 -2.18
C ARG A 322 -24.36 -17.01 -0.83
N ILE A 323 -25.37 -16.67 -0.02
CA ILE A 323 -25.55 -17.27 1.31
C ILE A 323 -25.94 -18.75 1.18
N GLN A 324 -26.87 -19.09 0.28
CA GLN A 324 -27.26 -20.47 0.04
C GLN A 324 -26.13 -21.29 -0.56
N MET A 325 -25.39 -20.72 -1.52
CA MET A 325 -24.21 -21.39 -2.10
C MET A 325 -23.14 -21.64 -1.04
N ALA A 326 -22.81 -20.65 -0.20
CA ALA A 326 -21.86 -20.81 0.89
C ALA A 326 -22.34 -21.85 1.92
N LEU A 327 -23.64 -21.90 2.25
CA LEU A 327 -24.18 -22.91 3.15
C LEU A 327 -24.09 -24.33 2.55
N ARG A 328 -24.29 -24.50 1.23
CA ARG A 328 -24.07 -25.78 0.54
C ARG A 328 -22.60 -26.21 0.57
N LEU A 329 -21.66 -25.26 0.42
CA LEU A 329 -20.23 -25.55 0.49
C LEU A 329 -19.77 -25.94 1.89
N SER A 330 -20.49 -25.56 2.95
CA SER A 330 -20.23 -26.09 4.30
C SER A 330 -20.43 -27.61 4.38
N GLY A 331 -21.31 -28.15 3.54
CA GLY A 331 -21.66 -29.56 3.48
C GLY A 331 -22.81 -29.98 4.41
N VAL A 332 -23.32 -29.09 5.28
CA VAL A 332 -24.41 -29.44 6.21
C VAL A 332 -25.79 -29.55 5.54
N VAL A 333 -25.94 -28.90 4.36
CA VAL A 333 -27.19 -28.93 3.55
C VAL A 333 -26.87 -29.33 2.13
N ILE A 334 -27.88 -29.90 1.47
CA ILE A 334 -27.88 -30.25 0.03
C ILE A 334 -29.09 -29.68 -0.68
N LYS A 335 -28.99 -29.55 -1.99
CA LYS A 335 -30.11 -29.19 -2.87
C LYS A 335 -30.80 -30.46 -3.37
N LYS A 336 -32.07 -30.64 -3.03
CA LYS A 336 -32.93 -31.68 -3.55
C LYS A 336 -34.15 -31.04 -4.21
N GLN A 337 -34.39 -31.29 -5.49
CA GLN A 337 -35.58 -30.82 -6.23
C GLN A 337 -35.91 -29.33 -6.00
N ASP A 338 -34.95 -28.43 -6.21
CA ASP A 338 -35.06 -26.97 -5.96
C ASP A 338 -35.34 -26.54 -4.51
N LYS A 339 -35.04 -27.40 -3.54
CA LYS A 339 -35.11 -27.11 -2.12
C LYS A 339 -33.78 -27.41 -1.45
N LEU A 340 -33.43 -26.62 -0.43
CA LEU A 340 -32.35 -26.92 0.47
C LEU A 340 -32.89 -27.70 1.66
N VAL A 341 -32.26 -28.82 1.93
CA VAL A 341 -32.58 -29.70 3.07
C VAL A 341 -31.30 -30.04 3.85
N ILE A 342 -31.44 -30.45 5.09
CA ILE A 342 -30.30 -30.97 5.86
C ILE A 342 -29.79 -32.22 5.17
N PHE A 343 -28.45 -32.36 5.10
CA PHE A 343 -27.87 -33.46 4.32
C PHE A 343 -28.19 -34.82 4.91
N ASN A 344 -28.05 -35.01 6.22
CA ASN A 344 -28.21 -36.29 6.86
C ASN A 344 -28.56 -36.19 8.37
N LYS A 345 -28.89 -37.34 8.96
CA LYS A 345 -29.29 -37.45 10.36
C LYS A 345 -28.16 -37.12 11.33
N ILE A 346 -26.90 -37.45 10.99
CA ILE A 346 -25.72 -37.14 11.81
C ILE A 346 -25.56 -35.62 11.98
N TYR A 347 -25.63 -34.85 10.88
CA TYR A 347 -25.48 -33.37 10.93
C TYR A 347 -26.67 -32.73 11.65
N GLN A 348 -27.88 -33.25 11.45
CA GLN A 348 -29.07 -32.78 12.16
C GLN A 348 -28.96 -32.96 13.68
N THR A 349 -28.37 -34.07 14.12
CA THR A 349 -28.19 -34.38 15.54
C THR A 349 -27.12 -33.53 16.18
N ILE A 350 -25.98 -33.35 15.51
CA ILE A 350 -24.84 -32.58 16.03
C ILE A 350 -25.08 -31.07 15.96
N PHE A 351 -25.48 -30.57 14.80
CA PHE A 351 -25.75 -29.15 14.57
C PHE A 351 -27.23 -28.82 14.75
N ASN A 352 -27.79 -29.22 15.87
CA ASN A 352 -29.19 -29.06 16.21
C ASN A 352 -29.57 -27.60 16.56
N LEU A 353 -30.84 -27.36 16.86
CA LEU A 353 -31.35 -26.03 17.17
C LEU A 353 -30.68 -25.36 18.38
N ASP A 354 -30.33 -26.16 19.40
CA ASP A 354 -29.69 -25.65 20.61
C ASP A 354 -28.27 -25.17 20.28
N TRP A 355 -27.51 -26.00 19.56
CA TRP A 355 -26.18 -25.65 19.08
C TRP A 355 -26.19 -24.37 18.23
N VAL A 356 -27.11 -24.30 17.23
CA VAL A 356 -27.23 -23.12 16.36
C VAL A 356 -27.58 -21.88 17.16
N SER A 357 -28.49 -21.99 18.12
CA SER A 357 -28.93 -20.85 18.93
C SER A 357 -27.82 -20.35 19.86
N GLU A 358 -27.03 -21.26 20.44
CA GLU A 358 -25.85 -20.93 21.24
C GLU A 358 -24.81 -20.17 20.40
N LYS A 359 -24.46 -20.70 19.22
CA LYS A 359 -23.43 -20.09 18.37
C LYS A 359 -23.91 -18.75 17.77
N LEU A 360 -25.18 -18.62 17.43
CA LEU A 360 -25.76 -17.33 17.01
C LEU A 360 -25.67 -16.29 18.14
N ALA A 361 -26.08 -16.65 19.35
CA ALA A 361 -25.99 -15.74 20.50
C ALA A 361 -24.54 -15.31 20.77
N TYR A 362 -23.58 -16.23 20.67
CA TYR A 362 -22.15 -15.96 20.78
C TYR A 362 -21.66 -14.98 19.70
N LEU A 363 -22.03 -15.18 18.44
CA LEU A 363 -21.63 -14.31 17.35
C LEU A 363 -22.31 -12.94 17.41
N GLU A 364 -23.60 -12.87 17.78
CA GLU A 364 -24.34 -11.63 17.92
C GLU A 364 -23.83 -10.82 19.11
N SER A 365 -23.49 -11.44 20.24
CA SER A 365 -22.87 -10.76 21.40
C SER A 365 -21.47 -10.20 21.10
N ASN A 366 -20.74 -10.77 20.13
CA ASN A 366 -19.45 -10.28 19.68
C ASN A 366 -19.55 -9.25 18.54
N LEU A 367 -20.72 -9.11 17.90
CA LEU A 367 -21.00 -8.10 16.85
C LEU A 367 -21.63 -6.84 17.43
N GLU A 368 -22.31 -6.90 18.57
CA GLU A 368 -22.74 -5.70 19.27
C GLU A 368 -21.51 -4.98 19.82
N LEU A 369 -21.27 -3.74 19.34
CA LEU A 369 -20.34 -2.81 19.96
C LEU A 369 -20.73 -2.69 21.44
N PRO A 370 -19.85 -3.03 22.40
CA PRO A 370 -20.18 -2.99 23.81
C PRO A 370 -20.61 -1.57 24.17
N GLN A 371 -21.88 -1.41 24.54
CA GLN A 371 -22.39 -0.12 25.00
C GLN A 371 -21.66 0.23 26.31
N PRO A 372 -20.86 1.32 26.34
CA PRO A 372 -20.14 1.69 27.56
C PRO A 372 -21.16 2.05 28.65
N LYS A 373 -20.97 1.51 29.83
CA LYS A 373 -21.78 1.87 30.98
C LYS A 373 -21.64 3.39 31.20
N PRO A 374 -22.72 4.14 31.48
CA PRO A 374 -22.69 5.61 31.55
C PRO A 374 -21.65 6.18 32.54
N LYS A 375 -21.34 5.50 33.65
CA LYS A 375 -20.23 5.88 34.55
C LYS A 375 -18.83 5.76 33.90
N LYS A 376 -18.59 4.74 33.08
CA LYS A 376 -17.30 4.58 32.37
C LYS A 376 -17.14 5.58 31.24
N LEU A 377 -18.23 5.96 30.56
CA LEU A 377 -18.22 7.02 29.55
C LEU A 377 -17.81 8.37 30.14
N GLY A 378 -18.41 8.75 31.29
CA GLY A 378 -18.05 9.98 31.99
C GLY A 378 -16.58 10.05 32.40
N MET A 379 -16.03 8.96 32.95
CA MET A 379 -14.58 8.85 33.27
C MET A 379 -13.69 8.96 32.03
N SER A 380 -14.08 8.37 30.93
CA SER A 380 -13.32 8.44 29.66
C SER A 380 -13.27 9.87 29.11
N VAL A 381 -14.36 10.63 29.23
CA VAL A 381 -14.41 12.05 28.80
C VAL A 381 -13.51 12.91 29.70
N VAL A 382 -13.56 12.73 31.01
CA VAL A 382 -12.68 13.44 31.95
C VAL A 382 -11.21 13.11 31.67
N PHE A 383 -10.88 11.85 31.46
CA PHE A 383 -9.51 11.43 31.14
C PHE A 383 -9.02 12.03 29.81
N ALA A 384 -9.87 12.01 28.76
CA ALA A 384 -9.56 12.66 27.49
C ALA A 384 -9.29 14.16 27.65
N GLY A 385 -10.08 14.84 28.46
CA GLY A 385 -9.86 16.25 28.79
C GLY A 385 -8.54 16.51 29.51
N LEU A 386 -8.16 15.66 30.46
CA LEU A 386 -6.87 15.76 31.16
C LEU A 386 -5.69 15.52 30.20
N VAL A 387 -5.79 14.51 29.32
CA VAL A 387 -4.78 14.25 28.30
C VAL A 387 -4.64 15.44 27.35
N TRP A 388 -5.76 15.99 26.88
CA TRP A 388 -5.76 17.17 26.03
C TRP A 388 -5.05 18.38 26.70
N VAL A 389 -5.42 18.71 27.94
CA VAL A 389 -4.77 19.79 28.70
C VAL A 389 -3.27 19.52 28.85
N GLY A 390 -2.88 18.28 29.19
CA GLY A 390 -1.49 17.87 29.29
C GLY A 390 -0.74 18.07 27.98
N VAL A 391 -1.22 17.52 26.88
CA VAL A 391 -0.57 17.60 25.56
C VAL A 391 -0.43 19.06 25.09
N VAL A 392 -1.49 19.86 25.22
CA VAL A 392 -1.45 21.29 24.86
C VAL A 392 -0.47 22.05 25.74
N SER A 393 -0.40 21.75 27.04
CA SER A 393 0.55 22.39 27.96
C SER A 393 1.99 22.04 27.60
N PHE A 394 2.32 20.75 27.36
CA PHE A 394 3.65 20.30 26.94
C PHE A 394 4.08 20.97 25.63
N ARG A 395 3.15 21.10 24.68
CA ARG A 395 3.39 21.81 23.43
C ARG A 395 3.69 23.30 23.67
N SER A 396 2.85 23.99 24.44
CA SER A 396 3.00 25.44 24.72
C SER A 396 4.28 25.76 25.50
N LEU A 397 4.84 24.80 26.25
CA LEU A 397 6.15 24.91 26.88
C LEU A 397 7.33 24.73 25.90
N GLY A 398 7.04 24.34 24.64
CA GLY A 398 8.04 24.11 23.61
C GLY A 398 8.72 22.73 23.66
N TRP A 399 8.27 21.81 24.53
CA TRP A 399 8.90 20.50 24.69
C TRP A 399 8.70 19.57 23.47
N LEU A 400 7.67 19.83 22.68
CA LEU A 400 7.37 19.07 21.45
C LEU A 400 7.95 19.73 20.18
N GLN A 401 8.48 20.95 20.27
CA GLN A 401 8.91 21.74 19.10
C GLN A 401 9.88 20.99 18.21
N ASN A 402 10.93 20.39 18.75
CA ASN A 402 11.91 19.65 17.94
C ASN A 402 11.29 18.44 17.21
N LEU A 403 10.34 17.77 17.84
CA LEU A 403 9.63 16.66 17.21
C LEU A 403 8.71 17.17 16.09
N GLU A 404 7.99 18.28 16.32
CA GLU A 404 7.14 18.89 15.29
C GLU A 404 7.97 19.41 14.11
N LEU A 405 9.14 20.00 14.34
CA LEU A 405 10.07 20.43 13.29
C LEU A 405 10.60 19.25 12.48
N ASN A 406 10.93 18.12 13.11
CA ASN A 406 11.36 16.91 12.42
C ASN A 406 10.24 16.32 11.54
N GLU A 407 8.99 16.34 12.02
CA GLU A 407 7.85 15.90 11.22
C GLU A 407 7.51 16.87 10.08
N TYR A 408 7.70 18.20 10.29
CA TYR A 408 7.64 19.20 9.22
C TYR A 408 8.63 18.86 8.10
N ASP A 409 9.89 18.55 8.45
CA ASP A 409 10.92 18.15 7.48
C ASP A 409 10.55 16.86 6.75
N ARG A 410 9.94 15.90 7.47
CA ARG A 410 9.45 14.65 6.87
C ARG A 410 8.34 14.92 5.85
N LEU A 411 7.36 15.75 6.19
CA LEU A 411 6.27 16.14 5.28
C LEU A 411 6.82 16.88 4.06
N MET A 412 7.83 17.75 4.24
CA MET A 412 8.51 18.44 3.14
C MET A 412 9.15 17.45 2.16
N ARG A 413 9.81 16.40 2.66
CA ARG A 413 10.42 15.36 1.84
C ARG A 413 9.39 14.45 1.13
N TRP A 414 8.25 14.21 1.76
CA TRP A 414 7.19 13.35 1.19
C TRP A 414 6.33 14.05 0.16
N ARG A 415 6.35 15.37 0.14
CA ARG A 415 5.65 16.15 -0.88
C ARG A 415 6.28 15.90 -2.26
N ASN A 416 5.42 15.79 -3.28
CA ASN A 416 5.90 15.68 -4.65
C ASN A 416 6.78 16.87 -5.02
N PRO A 417 7.97 16.66 -5.62
CA PRO A 417 8.85 17.73 -6.06
C PRO A 417 8.18 18.51 -7.19
N GLU A 418 8.33 19.83 -7.14
CA GLU A 418 7.88 20.74 -8.19
C GLU A 418 8.93 20.84 -9.29
N LEU A 419 8.51 21.17 -10.50
CA LEU A 419 9.40 21.44 -11.63
C LEU A 419 10.28 22.68 -11.34
N PRO A 420 11.50 22.77 -11.92
CA PRO A 420 12.35 23.96 -11.82
C PRO A 420 11.59 25.24 -12.20
N ASP A 421 11.90 26.34 -11.52
CA ASP A 421 11.26 27.63 -11.81
C ASP A 421 11.74 28.15 -13.17
N PRO A 422 10.83 28.32 -14.16
CA PRO A 422 11.22 28.73 -15.50
C PRO A 422 11.67 30.20 -15.59
N ASN A 423 11.43 31.03 -14.55
CA ASN A 423 11.78 32.43 -14.55
C ASN A 423 13.13 32.71 -13.84
N ILE A 424 13.75 31.67 -13.28
CA ILE A 424 15.03 31.81 -12.56
C ILE A 424 16.09 31.00 -13.29
N LEU A 425 17.25 31.64 -13.45
CA LEU A 425 18.50 31.02 -13.88
C LEU A 425 19.55 31.18 -12.81
N ILE A 426 20.24 30.10 -12.45
CA ILE A 426 21.42 30.15 -11.62
C ILE A 426 22.65 30.05 -12.53
N VAL A 427 23.50 31.09 -12.48
CA VAL A 427 24.82 31.05 -13.08
C VAL A 427 25.77 30.58 -11.97
N GLU A 428 26.09 29.30 -12.05
CA GLU A 428 26.83 28.62 -10.98
C GLU A 428 28.34 28.71 -11.16
N VAL A 429 29.03 28.95 -10.05
CA VAL A 429 30.49 28.87 -9.96
C VAL A 429 30.84 27.51 -9.39
N THR A 430 31.31 26.61 -10.24
CA THR A 430 31.69 25.25 -9.88
C THR A 430 33.14 25.16 -9.45
N VAL A 431 33.56 24.01 -8.91
CA VAL A 431 34.97 23.70 -8.61
C VAL A 431 35.85 23.89 -9.85
N LYS A 432 35.36 23.51 -11.03
CA LYS A 432 36.12 23.68 -12.29
C LYS A 432 36.32 25.16 -12.64
N ASP A 433 35.29 25.97 -12.39
CA ASP A 433 35.36 27.42 -12.64
C ASP A 433 36.31 28.11 -11.67
N ILE A 434 36.27 27.74 -10.40
CA ILE A 434 37.24 28.24 -9.40
C ILE A 434 38.67 27.86 -9.78
N ASN A 435 38.93 26.61 -10.17
CA ASN A 435 40.27 26.18 -10.60
C ASN A 435 40.74 26.90 -11.86
N LYS A 436 39.84 27.35 -12.75
CA LYS A 436 40.18 27.99 -14.01
C LYS A 436 40.27 29.54 -13.91
N TYR A 437 39.33 30.13 -13.15
CA TYR A 437 39.12 31.58 -13.12
C TYR A 437 39.19 32.18 -11.72
N GLY A 438 39.33 31.35 -10.68
CA GLY A 438 39.27 31.75 -9.29
C GLY A 438 40.59 32.30 -8.75
N ILE A 439 40.49 33.04 -7.66
CA ILE A 439 41.59 33.50 -6.82
C ILE A 439 41.28 33.06 -5.39
N GLY A 440 41.97 32.02 -4.93
CA GLY A 440 41.60 31.32 -3.70
C GLY A 440 40.27 30.58 -3.91
N SER A 441 39.28 30.88 -3.10
CA SER A 441 37.95 30.29 -3.15
C SER A 441 36.89 31.17 -3.85
N ASP A 442 37.30 32.27 -4.51
CA ASP A 442 36.41 33.27 -5.07
C ASP A 442 36.78 33.63 -6.52
N LEU A 443 35.87 34.27 -7.25
CA LEU A 443 36.13 34.74 -8.62
C LEU A 443 36.85 36.08 -8.62
N SER A 444 37.69 36.31 -9.65
CA SER A 444 38.28 37.64 -9.87
C SER A 444 37.23 38.67 -10.33
N ASP A 445 37.50 39.94 -10.00
CA ASP A 445 36.64 41.06 -10.40
C ASP A 445 36.57 41.23 -11.93
N GLU A 446 37.64 40.90 -12.64
CA GLU A 446 37.72 40.91 -14.09
C GLU A 446 36.76 39.88 -14.70
N ILE A 447 36.78 38.63 -14.22
CA ILE A 447 35.88 37.56 -14.70
C ILE A 447 34.43 37.88 -14.39
N LEU A 448 34.17 38.37 -13.16
CA LEU A 448 32.81 38.75 -12.78
C LEU A 448 32.28 39.89 -13.66
N THR A 449 33.14 40.86 -14.04
CA THR A 449 32.85 41.91 -14.99
C THR A 449 32.47 41.35 -16.39
N GLU A 450 33.20 40.35 -16.87
CA GLU A 450 32.99 39.70 -18.14
C GLU A 450 31.67 38.88 -18.16
N VAL A 451 31.43 38.15 -17.07
CA VAL A 451 30.17 37.40 -16.85
C VAL A 451 28.97 38.30 -16.92
N ILE A 452 28.99 39.42 -16.18
CA ILE A 452 27.88 40.40 -16.20
C ILE A 452 27.71 40.99 -17.59
N ALA A 453 28.80 41.38 -18.25
CA ALA A 453 28.70 41.96 -19.62
C ALA A 453 28.09 40.97 -20.64
N LYS A 454 28.45 39.70 -20.56
CA LYS A 454 27.85 38.66 -21.40
C LYS A 454 26.37 38.46 -21.10
N LEU A 455 25.96 38.44 -19.84
CA LEU A 455 24.54 38.30 -19.47
C LEU A 455 23.70 39.46 -19.97
N GLU A 456 24.23 40.68 -19.93
CA GLU A 456 23.54 41.91 -20.40
C GLU A 456 23.21 41.89 -21.86
N ILE A 457 24.02 41.25 -22.72
CA ILE A 457 23.76 41.06 -24.14
C ILE A 457 22.42 40.33 -24.35
N HIS A 458 22.11 39.39 -23.44
CA HIS A 458 20.89 38.57 -23.53
C HIS A 458 19.69 39.15 -22.76
N LYS A 459 19.83 40.37 -22.21
CA LYS A 459 18.77 41.19 -21.60
C LYS A 459 18.00 40.46 -20.45
N PRO A 460 18.65 40.05 -19.37
CA PRO A 460 17.97 39.59 -18.17
C PRO A 460 17.13 40.73 -17.57
N THR A 461 16.07 40.41 -16.84
CA THR A 461 15.28 41.40 -16.12
C THR A 461 16.01 41.92 -14.91
N ILE A 462 16.55 41.00 -14.06
CA ILE A 462 17.29 41.32 -12.83
C ILE A 462 18.48 40.34 -12.69
N ILE A 463 19.59 40.80 -12.17
CA ILE A 463 20.75 40.02 -11.82
C ILE A 463 21.01 40.17 -10.30
N GLY A 464 20.90 39.10 -9.54
CA GLY A 464 21.33 39.01 -8.14
C GLY A 464 22.77 38.48 -8.06
N LEU A 465 23.64 39.22 -7.44
CA LEU A 465 25.03 38.86 -7.32
C LEU A 465 25.34 38.42 -5.88
N ASP A 466 25.48 37.10 -5.69
CA ASP A 466 25.76 36.49 -4.37
C ASP A 466 27.28 36.35 -4.13
N PHE A 467 27.99 37.50 -4.24
CA PHE A 467 29.40 37.60 -3.95
C PHE A 467 29.70 38.92 -3.23
N TRP A 468 30.33 38.83 -2.07
CA TRP A 468 30.77 40.00 -1.33
C TRP A 468 31.93 40.68 -2.04
N ARG A 469 31.85 42.01 -2.22
CA ARG A 469 32.87 42.82 -2.90
C ARG A 469 33.14 44.11 -2.14
N GLU A 470 33.69 43.96 -0.91
CA GLU A 470 34.14 45.08 -0.11
C GLU A 470 35.54 45.57 -0.53
N LYS A 471 36.40 44.64 -1.01
CA LYS A 471 37.79 44.89 -1.37
C LYS A 471 38.09 44.35 -2.78
N PRO A 472 39.15 44.90 -3.45
CA PRO A 472 39.60 44.42 -4.76
C PRO A 472 40.05 42.96 -4.74
N LEU A 473 39.74 42.21 -5.83
CA LEU A 473 40.17 40.83 -6.00
C LEU A 473 40.50 40.52 -7.48
N PRO A 474 41.77 40.36 -7.93
CA PRO A 474 42.98 40.64 -7.18
C PRO A 474 43.47 42.07 -7.36
N SER A 475 42.93 42.82 -8.34
CA SER A 475 43.49 44.09 -8.78
C SER A 475 42.54 45.27 -8.59
N GLU A 476 43.12 46.43 -8.22
CA GLU A 476 42.40 47.71 -8.16
C GLU A 476 41.75 48.08 -9.51
N SER A 477 42.39 47.74 -10.64
CA SER A 477 41.91 48.08 -11.98
C SER A 477 40.64 47.27 -12.31
N GLY A 478 40.62 45.97 -12.03
CA GLY A 478 39.45 45.08 -12.19
C GLY A 478 38.29 45.54 -11.34
N TYR A 479 38.59 45.82 -10.05
CA TYR A 479 37.61 46.28 -9.09
C TYR A 479 36.95 47.62 -9.52
N LYS A 480 37.70 48.57 -9.99
CA LYS A 480 37.12 49.83 -10.51
C LYS A 480 36.19 49.64 -11.70
N LYS A 481 36.50 48.70 -12.60
CA LYS A 481 35.61 48.34 -13.70
C LYS A 481 34.33 47.72 -13.18
N LEU A 482 34.41 46.75 -12.27
CA LEU A 482 33.28 46.13 -11.64
C LEU A 482 32.39 47.15 -10.93
N LEU A 483 32.96 48.02 -10.08
CA LEU A 483 32.22 49.06 -9.38
C LEU A 483 31.49 49.99 -10.33
N LYS A 484 32.09 50.35 -11.46
CA LYS A 484 31.43 51.17 -12.49
C LYS A 484 30.19 50.48 -13.08
N ILE A 485 30.25 49.18 -13.28
CA ILE A 485 29.09 48.40 -13.74
C ILE A 485 28.04 48.31 -12.64
N LEU A 486 28.42 47.95 -11.43
CA LEU A 486 27.52 47.81 -10.30
C LEU A 486 26.81 49.12 -9.94
N SER A 487 27.50 50.28 -10.04
CA SER A 487 26.90 51.58 -9.74
C SER A 487 25.93 52.06 -10.80
N ASN A 488 26.22 51.80 -12.09
CA ASN A 488 25.44 52.33 -13.20
C ASN A 488 24.27 51.41 -13.66
N ASN A 489 24.41 50.10 -13.47
CA ASN A 489 23.39 49.16 -13.97
C ASN A 489 22.25 49.00 -12.96
N GLN A 490 21.05 49.46 -13.35
CA GLN A 490 19.83 49.42 -12.52
C GLN A 490 19.30 48.00 -12.27
N LYS A 491 19.73 47.01 -13.06
CA LYS A 491 19.25 45.64 -12.99
C LYS A 491 20.05 44.76 -12.03
N ILE A 492 21.21 45.25 -11.48
CA ILE A 492 22.05 44.44 -10.63
C ILE A 492 21.74 44.73 -9.17
N VAL A 493 21.47 43.67 -8.41
CA VAL A 493 21.39 43.71 -6.96
C VAL A 493 22.69 43.13 -6.39
N ALA A 494 23.41 43.94 -5.62
CA ALA A 494 24.63 43.54 -4.93
C ALA A 494 24.35 43.23 -3.46
N VAL A 495 25.33 42.64 -2.79
CA VAL A 495 25.15 42.11 -1.42
C VAL A 495 26.07 42.75 -0.38
N CYS A 496 25.61 42.66 0.84
CA CYS A 496 26.36 42.86 2.09
C CYS A 496 25.89 41.83 3.14
N SER A 497 26.58 41.72 4.26
CA SER A 497 26.10 40.91 5.39
C SER A 497 26.11 41.70 6.69
N ALA A 498 25.14 41.43 7.55
CA ALA A 498 25.06 42.06 8.88
C ALA A 498 26.12 41.51 9.84
N SER A 499 26.38 42.23 10.89
CA SER A 499 27.27 41.79 11.97
C SER A 499 26.53 40.88 12.93
N GLU A 500 27.06 39.68 13.19
CA GLU A 500 26.56 38.78 14.23
C GLU A 500 27.34 38.99 15.52
N TYR A 501 26.99 40.00 16.32
CA TYR A 501 27.71 40.36 17.54
C TYR A 501 27.84 39.21 18.54
N HIS A 502 26.81 38.37 18.64
CA HIS A 502 26.82 37.21 19.55
C HIS A 502 27.81 36.11 19.13
N LYS A 503 28.21 36.09 17.86
CA LYS A 503 29.16 35.11 17.31
C LYS A 503 30.55 35.74 17.00
N ASN A 504 30.77 36.98 17.38
CA ASN A 504 32.00 37.75 17.04
C ASN A 504 32.31 37.76 15.53
N LYS A 505 31.27 37.73 14.68
CA LYS A 505 31.41 37.74 13.23
C LYS A 505 31.12 39.15 12.72
N PRO A 506 32.15 39.86 12.18
CA PRO A 506 31.96 41.19 11.62
C PRO A 506 31.14 41.08 10.33
N GLY A 507 30.24 42.02 10.11
CA GLY A 507 29.53 42.15 8.85
C GLY A 507 30.44 42.59 7.70
N THR A 508 29.92 42.48 6.46
CA THR A 508 30.65 42.87 5.24
C THR A 508 29.96 44.09 4.59
N LYS A 509 30.75 45.12 4.27
CA LYS A 509 30.23 46.32 3.61
C LYS A 509 29.81 46.05 2.18
N PRO A 510 28.78 46.76 1.68
CA PRO A 510 28.42 46.69 0.27
C PRO A 510 29.50 47.31 -0.63
N PRO A 511 29.52 46.99 -1.95
CA PRO A 511 30.38 47.64 -2.94
C PRO A 511 30.10 49.16 -2.98
N GLN A 512 31.19 49.95 -3.12
CA GLN A 512 31.07 51.42 -3.15
C GLN A 512 30.19 51.88 -4.33
N GLY A 513 29.35 52.87 -4.07
CA GLY A 513 28.56 53.55 -5.10
C GLY A 513 27.29 52.81 -5.55
N VAL A 514 26.98 51.66 -4.96
CA VAL A 514 25.70 51.00 -5.19
C VAL A 514 24.64 51.60 -4.26
N PRO A 515 23.52 52.13 -4.77
CA PRO A 515 22.47 52.67 -3.94
C PRO A 515 21.70 51.60 -3.16
N GLU A 516 21.11 51.99 -2.02
CA GLU A 516 20.43 51.06 -1.09
C GLU A 516 19.32 50.23 -1.76
N GLU A 517 18.59 50.82 -2.73
CA GLU A 517 17.52 50.16 -3.46
C GLU A 517 17.98 48.95 -4.30
N ARG A 518 19.29 48.79 -4.45
CA ARG A 518 19.94 47.72 -5.17
C ARG A 518 20.89 46.89 -4.26
N LEU A 519 20.68 46.97 -2.95
CA LEU A 519 21.42 46.17 -1.97
C LEU A 519 20.49 45.15 -1.32
N GLY A 520 21.01 43.96 -1.09
CA GLY A 520 20.38 42.93 -0.28
C GLY A 520 21.38 42.32 0.72
N PHE A 521 20.90 41.93 1.91
CA PHE A 521 21.73 41.16 2.83
C PHE A 521 21.66 39.68 2.49
N THR A 522 22.72 38.91 2.78
CA THR A 522 22.83 37.47 2.51
C THR A 522 22.69 36.60 3.77
N ASP A 523 22.32 37.21 4.88
CA ASP A 523 22.22 36.50 6.15
C ASP A 523 21.01 35.58 6.16
N PHE A 524 21.23 34.36 6.69
CA PHE A 524 20.18 33.34 6.82
C PHE A 524 19.89 33.04 8.29
N VAL A 525 18.64 32.74 8.58
CA VAL A 525 18.19 32.30 9.90
C VAL A 525 17.98 30.80 9.90
N VAL A 526 18.60 30.13 10.86
CA VAL A 526 18.48 28.68 11.04
C VAL A 526 17.78 28.35 12.36
N ASP A 527 17.15 27.19 12.42
CA ASP A 527 16.61 26.65 13.65
C ASP A 527 17.69 25.86 14.37
N ASN A 528 18.06 26.34 15.56
CA ASN A 528 19.11 25.71 16.38
C ASN A 528 18.60 24.33 16.88
N GLY A 529 19.41 23.29 16.69
CA GLY A 529 19.10 21.93 17.11
C GLY A 529 20.37 21.10 17.26
N GLN A 530 20.25 19.77 17.08
CA GLN A 530 21.44 18.91 16.90
C GLN A 530 22.19 19.27 15.61
N ILE A 531 21.44 19.72 14.63
CA ILE A 531 21.90 20.26 13.35
C ILE A 531 21.06 21.52 13.09
N ASP A 532 21.75 22.61 12.70
CA ASP A 532 21.09 23.87 12.38
C ASP A 532 20.43 23.81 11.02
N VAL A 533 19.09 23.74 10.95
CA VAL A 533 18.33 23.58 9.73
C VAL A 533 17.66 24.87 9.30
N LEU A 534 17.82 25.25 8.04
CA LEU A 534 17.16 26.42 7.44
C LEU A 534 15.73 26.07 7.01
N ARG A 535 14.75 26.55 7.76
CA ARG A 535 13.31 26.37 7.45
C ARG A 535 12.59 27.70 7.22
N ARG A 536 13.23 28.81 7.53
CA ARG A 536 12.64 30.15 7.52
C ARG A 536 13.37 31.04 6.52
N HIS A 537 12.64 31.98 5.94
CA HIS A 537 13.15 33.02 5.07
C HIS A 537 13.05 34.35 5.83
N LEU A 538 14.19 34.94 6.16
CA LEU A 538 14.31 36.30 6.68
C LEU A 538 14.19 37.27 5.48
N MET A 539 13.02 37.89 5.31
CA MET A 539 12.78 38.81 4.21
C MET A 539 13.29 40.22 4.49
N PHE A 540 13.12 40.67 5.76
CA PHE A 540 13.49 42.00 6.21
C PHE A 540 14.11 41.93 7.61
N MET A 541 15.07 42.83 7.86
CA MET A 541 15.60 43.04 9.20
C MET A 541 15.71 44.56 9.52
N GLY A 542 15.75 44.88 10.80
CA GLY A 542 15.97 46.26 11.25
C GLY A 542 17.35 46.75 10.88
N LYS A 543 17.48 48.05 10.64
CA LYS A 543 18.79 48.68 10.42
C LYS A 543 19.39 49.08 11.74
N GLU A 544 20.60 48.62 12.03
CA GLU A 544 21.40 49.12 13.12
C GLU A 544 22.37 50.18 12.63
N GLU A 545 22.53 51.30 13.35
CA GLU A 545 23.35 52.42 12.90
C GLU A 545 24.82 52.03 12.75
N GLN A 546 25.30 51.08 13.55
CA GLN A 546 26.71 50.62 13.56
C GLN A 546 26.98 49.49 12.59
N ASP A 547 25.93 48.86 12.00
CA ASP A 547 26.09 47.73 11.10
C ASP A 547 26.68 48.18 9.75
N PRO A 548 27.67 47.45 9.20
CA PRO A 548 28.22 47.76 7.88
C PRO A 548 27.23 47.56 6.74
N CYS A 549 26.24 46.68 6.90
CA CYS A 549 25.20 46.39 5.93
C CYS A 549 23.91 47.18 6.26
N LYS A 550 23.66 48.26 5.56
CA LYS A 550 22.55 49.18 5.86
C LYS A 550 21.25 48.92 5.12
N THR A 551 21.13 47.84 4.40
CA THR A 551 19.86 47.46 3.76
C THR A 551 18.96 46.70 4.71
N SER A 552 17.66 46.97 4.62
CA SER A 552 16.64 46.17 5.36
C SER A 552 16.17 44.93 4.62
N TYR A 553 16.54 44.75 3.38
CA TYR A 553 16.00 43.67 2.52
C TYR A 553 17.02 42.55 2.33
N SER A 554 16.58 41.28 2.41
CA SER A 554 17.43 40.18 1.95
C SER A 554 17.67 40.24 0.44
N LEU A 555 18.74 39.63 -0.06
CA LEU A 555 19.03 39.50 -1.47
C LEU A 555 17.81 38.95 -2.25
N SER A 556 17.27 37.87 -1.75
CA SER A 556 16.11 37.19 -2.39
C SER A 556 14.87 38.07 -2.41
N ALA A 557 14.56 38.77 -1.31
CA ALA A 557 13.41 39.68 -1.27
C ALA A 557 13.61 40.87 -2.24
N ARG A 558 14.80 41.47 -2.23
CA ARG A 558 15.17 42.60 -3.12
C ARG A 558 15.06 42.20 -4.60
N VAL A 559 15.62 41.05 -4.97
CA VAL A 559 15.59 40.54 -6.34
C VAL A 559 14.12 40.24 -6.76
N ALA A 560 13.35 39.57 -5.91
CA ALA A 560 11.97 39.22 -6.21
C ALA A 560 11.07 40.45 -6.35
N PHE A 561 11.20 41.46 -5.47
CA PHE A 561 10.39 42.67 -5.53
C PHE A 561 10.75 43.55 -6.72
N ASN A 562 12.04 43.73 -7.02
CA ASN A 562 12.44 44.48 -8.23
C ASN A 562 11.96 43.79 -9.51
N TYR A 563 11.96 42.45 -9.54
CA TYR A 563 11.36 41.71 -10.67
C TYR A 563 9.86 41.93 -10.76
N LEU A 564 9.10 41.82 -9.67
CA LEU A 564 7.66 42.05 -9.64
C LEU A 564 7.28 43.49 -9.99
N GLU A 565 8.08 44.45 -9.52
CA GLU A 565 7.91 45.89 -9.87
C GLU A 565 8.12 46.10 -11.37
N SER A 566 9.05 45.43 -12.04
CA SER A 566 9.23 45.46 -13.49
C SER A 566 8.00 44.91 -14.25
N GLN A 567 7.18 44.09 -13.59
CA GLN A 567 5.88 43.59 -14.10
C GLN A 567 4.70 44.46 -13.68
N GLY A 568 4.96 45.64 -13.06
CA GLY A 568 3.94 46.57 -12.57
C GLY A 568 3.27 46.22 -11.26
N ILE A 569 3.79 45.22 -10.52
CA ILE A 569 3.27 44.76 -9.21
C ILE A 569 4.08 45.42 -8.09
N LYS A 570 3.42 46.24 -7.28
CA LYS A 570 4.06 46.99 -6.21
C LYS A 570 3.95 46.29 -4.85
N LEU A 571 4.93 46.58 -4.02
CA LEU A 571 4.95 46.21 -2.60
C LEU A 571 4.23 47.30 -1.80
N GLU A 572 3.34 46.89 -0.89
CA GLU A 572 2.60 47.74 0.03
C GLU A 572 2.71 47.19 1.45
N PHE A 573 2.66 48.06 2.44
CA PHE A 573 2.55 47.64 3.84
C PHE A 573 1.10 47.82 4.29
N THR A 574 0.55 46.78 4.92
CA THR A 574 -0.79 46.85 5.51
C THR A 574 -0.79 47.66 6.79
N SER A 575 -1.94 48.11 7.24
CA SER A 575 -2.10 48.80 8.54
C SER A 575 -1.68 47.95 9.76
N SER A 576 -1.64 46.61 9.60
CA SER A 576 -1.18 45.66 10.62
C SER A 576 0.34 45.39 10.57
N GLY A 577 1.09 46.04 9.69
CA GLY A 577 2.51 45.80 9.52
C GLY A 577 2.86 44.60 8.63
N SER A 578 1.88 43.86 8.11
CA SER A 578 2.13 42.77 7.17
C SER A 578 2.49 43.31 5.79
N ILE A 579 3.19 42.49 5.02
CA ILE A 579 3.65 42.84 3.66
C ILE A 579 2.62 42.36 2.66
N LYS A 580 2.14 43.23 1.78
CA LYS A 580 1.25 42.93 0.68
C LYS A 580 1.96 43.17 -0.64
N VAL A 581 1.95 42.19 -1.53
CA VAL A 581 2.51 42.27 -2.88
C VAL A 581 1.44 41.80 -3.87
N GLY A 582 0.91 42.73 -4.67
CA GLY A 582 -0.29 42.45 -5.43
C GLY A 582 -1.48 42.07 -4.55
N ASP A 583 -2.04 40.89 -4.77
CA ASP A 583 -3.17 40.37 -3.94
C ASP A 583 -2.68 39.49 -2.76
N VAL A 584 -1.40 39.19 -2.66
CA VAL A 584 -0.84 38.26 -1.67
C VAL A 584 -0.35 39.00 -0.43
N VAL A 585 -0.77 38.54 0.74
CA VAL A 585 -0.31 39.03 2.03
C VAL A 585 0.66 38.03 2.65
N PHE A 586 1.90 38.47 2.88
CA PHE A 586 2.90 37.70 3.63
C PHE A 586 2.68 37.99 5.12
N GLN A 587 2.44 36.93 5.88
CA GLN A 587 2.28 37.01 7.33
C GLN A 587 3.59 36.70 8.02
N GLU A 588 3.97 37.57 8.94
CA GLU A 588 5.15 37.36 9.77
C GLU A 588 4.96 36.17 10.71
N LEU A 589 6.00 35.36 10.85
CA LEU A 589 6.05 34.29 11.84
C LEU A 589 6.33 34.92 13.23
N VAL A 590 5.47 34.63 14.20
CA VAL A 590 5.58 35.10 15.57
C VAL A 590 5.73 33.96 16.56
N GLU A 591 6.32 34.22 17.73
CA GLU A 591 6.39 33.23 18.81
C GLU A 591 5.01 32.67 19.18
N ARG A 592 4.99 31.40 19.62
CA ARG A 592 3.79 30.65 20.02
C ARG A 592 2.78 30.45 18.90
N GLN A 593 3.26 30.43 17.66
CA GLN A 593 2.45 30.15 16.50
C GLN A 593 2.83 28.79 15.88
N GLY A 594 1.83 27.91 15.72
CA GLY A 594 2.00 26.61 15.11
C GLY A 594 3.05 25.74 15.81
N ILE A 595 4.03 25.27 15.05
CA ILE A 595 5.14 24.44 15.56
C ILE A 595 6.24 25.26 16.26
N TYR A 596 6.23 26.58 16.13
CA TYR A 596 7.20 27.47 16.73
C TYR A 596 6.70 28.05 18.05
N GLN A 597 7.17 27.51 19.16
CA GLN A 597 6.86 28.00 20.50
C GLN A 597 7.92 29.00 21.01
N LYS A 598 9.20 28.74 20.63
CA LYS A 598 10.34 29.61 20.92
C LYS A 598 11.31 29.58 19.75
N PHE A 599 11.69 30.73 19.26
CA PHE A 599 12.70 30.90 18.22
C PHE A 599 13.23 32.34 18.23
N ASP A 600 14.29 32.61 17.46
CA ASP A 600 14.74 33.97 17.21
C ASP A 600 13.79 34.63 16.21
N ASP A 601 12.93 35.52 16.69
CA ASP A 601 11.88 36.21 15.92
C ASP A 601 12.35 37.59 15.39
N GLY A 602 13.67 37.87 15.45
CA GLY A 602 14.23 39.09 14.90
C GLY A 602 13.98 39.25 13.41
N GLY A 603 13.42 40.38 13.00
CA GLY A 603 13.08 40.68 11.60
C GLY A 603 11.85 39.98 11.07
N PHE A 604 11.42 40.35 9.88
CA PHE A 604 10.24 39.76 9.24
C PHE A 604 10.58 38.41 8.61
N GLN A 605 10.11 37.36 9.22
CA GLN A 605 10.36 35.97 8.81
C GLN A 605 9.10 35.26 8.36
N VAL A 606 9.25 34.42 7.33
CA VAL A 606 8.18 33.52 6.87
C VAL A 606 8.72 32.08 6.72
N LEU A 607 7.87 31.07 6.77
CA LEU A 607 8.30 29.71 6.47
C LEU A 607 8.70 29.56 5.01
N LEU A 608 9.84 28.91 4.76
CA LEU A 608 10.34 28.68 3.42
C LEU A 608 9.64 27.48 2.81
N ASN A 609 8.84 27.74 1.78
CA ASN A 609 8.21 26.71 0.97
C ASN A 609 9.17 26.26 -0.13
N TYR A 610 10.02 25.30 0.19
CA TYR A 610 10.97 24.72 -0.77
C TYR A 610 10.24 24.13 -1.99
N ARG A 611 10.86 24.19 -3.15
CA ARG A 611 10.30 23.71 -4.40
C ARG A 611 10.69 22.26 -4.72
N ASN A 612 11.99 22.00 -4.59
CA ASN A 612 12.59 20.71 -4.95
C ASN A 612 13.90 20.53 -4.15
N ALA A 613 14.27 19.29 -3.89
CA ALA A 613 15.53 18.94 -3.22
C ALA A 613 16.75 19.11 -4.13
N GLU A 614 16.60 18.95 -5.44
CA GLU A 614 17.70 18.81 -6.39
C GLU A 614 17.85 20.01 -7.33
N ARG A 615 16.74 20.53 -7.83
CA ARG A 615 16.80 21.51 -8.91
C ARG A 615 15.68 22.55 -8.81
N VAL A 616 15.98 23.69 -8.20
CA VAL A 616 15.03 24.80 -8.01
C VAL A 616 14.81 25.62 -9.29
N ALA A 617 15.82 25.74 -10.14
CA ALA A 617 15.88 26.57 -11.32
C ALA A 617 16.68 25.87 -12.44
N ASN A 618 16.89 26.55 -13.57
CA ASN A 618 17.88 26.16 -14.56
C ASN A 618 19.28 26.61 -14.14
N TYR A 619 20.30 25.87 -14.56
CA TYR A 619 21.70 26.12 -14.19
C TYR A 619 22.54 26.26 -15.47
N ILE A 620 23.47 27.23 -15.46
CA ILE A 620 24.50 27.37 -16.48
C ILE A 620 25.81 27.64 -15.72
N SER A 621 26.89 26.92 -16.06
CA SER A 621 28.20 27.19 -15.46
C SER A 621 28.79 28.49 -16.03
N ILE A 622 29.67 29.14 -15.26
CA ILE A 622 30.44 30.31 -15.75
C ILE A 622 31.23 29.94 -17.01
N SER A 623 31.83 28.76 -17.05
CA SER A 623 32.58 28.29 -18.22
C SER A 623 31.70 28.22 -19.48
N ASP A 624 30.48 27.66 -19.39
CA ASP A 624 29.55 27.56 -20.52
C ASP A 624 29.04 28.96 -20.94
N LEU A 625 28.78 29.83 -19.97
CA LEU A 625 28.38 31.20 -20.25
C LEU A 625 29.50 31.96 -21.00
N LEU A 626 30.78 31.83 -20.55
CA LEU A 626 31.92 32.50 -21.18
C LEU A 626 32.26 31.92 -22.54
N SER A 627 32.09 30.62 -22.79
CA SER A 627 32.29 29.99 -24.09
C SER A 627 31.17 30.34 -25.07
N GLY A 628 29.97 30.70 -24.57
CA GLY A 628 28.76 30.92 -25.39
C GLY A 628 28.01 29.60 -25.68
N GLU A 629 28.31 28.51 -25.01
CA GLU A 629 27.68 27.20 -25.17
C GLU A 629 26.39 27.09 -24.32
N PHE A 630 25.47 28.01 -24.55
CA PHE A 630 24.16 28.00 -23.87
C PHE A 630 23.07 28.59 -24.74
N ASP A 631 21.79 28.23 -24.49
CA ASP A 631 20.64 28.82 -25.15
C ASP A 631 20.28 30.17 -24.48
N SER A 632 20.31 31.23 -25.26
CA SER A 632 19.92 32.56 -24.82
C SER A 632 18.51 32.69 -24.26
N PHE A 633 17.62 31.75 -24.57
CA PHE A 633 16.27 31.67 -24.01
C PHE A 633 16.29 31.51 -22.46
N PHE A 634 17.31 30.91 -21.89
CA PHE A 634 17.43 30.78 -20.45
C PHE A 634 17.80 32.06 -19.71
N VAL A 635 18.29 33.07 -20.42
CA VAL A 635 18.71 34.36 -19.82
C VAL A 635 17.68 35.48 -20.08
N ARG A 636 17.09 35.49 -21.27
CA ARG A 636 16.21 36.57 -21.69
C ARG A 636 14.98 36.69 -20.80
N ASP A 637 14.73 37.90 -20.28
CA ASP A 637 13.58 38.26 -19.44
C ASP A 637 13.48 37.42 -18.14
N LYS A 638 14.61 36.85 -17.70
CA LYS A 638 14.70 36.03 -16.49
C LYS A 638 15.33 36.77 -15.32
N ILE A 639 15.16 36.20 -14.14
CA ILE A 639 15.94 36.50 -12.95
C ILE A 639 17.21 35.65 -13.02
N VAL A 640 18.36 36.25 -12.97
CA VAL A 640 19.65 35.57 -12.97
C VAL A 640 20.29 35.72 -11.59
N LEU A 641 20.62 34.62 -10.94
CA LEU A 641 21.36 34.60 -9.69
C LEU A 641 22.77 34.06 -9.96
N ILE A 642 23.79 34.79 -9.57
CA ILE A 642 25.20 34.38 -9.75
C ILE A 642 25.77 34.06 -8.38
N GLY A 643 26.25 32.83 -8.16
CA GLY A 643 26.83 32.43 -6.89
C GLY A 643 27.55 31.08 -6.94
N SER A 644 28.18 30.72 -5.84
CA SER A 644 28.95 29.49 -5.76
C SER A 644 28.13 28.29 -5.43
N THR A 645 28.32 27.20 -6.21
CA THR A 645 27.80 25.85 -5.89
C THR A 645 28.92 24.88 -5.51
N ASP A 646 30.14 25.38 -5.33
CA ASP A 646 31.30 24.58 -4.94
C ASP A 646 31.03 23.78 -3.66
N PRO A 647 31.18 22.45 -3.65
CA PRO A 647 31.03 21.60 -2.48
C PRO A 647 31.91 21.98 -1.29
N TYR A 648 32.99 22.66 -1.52
CA TYR A 648 33.98 23.06 -0.51
C TYR A 648 33.80 24.50 -0.01
N ALA A 649 32.87 25.26 -0.57
CA ALA A 649 32.55 26.60 -0.10
C ALA A 649 31.98 26.60 1.33
N ASN A 650 32.26 27.63 2.10
CA ASN A 650 31.74 27.78 3.47
C ASN A 650 30.25 28.21 3.51
N ASP A 651 29.68 28.58 2.37
CA ASP A 651 28.30 29.03 2.22
C ASP A 651 27.36 27.86 1.97
N LYS A 652 27.16 26.99 3.00
CA LYS A 652 26.35 25.78 2.91
C LYS A 652 25.52 25.57 4.14
N PHE A 653 24.24 25.19 3.88
CA PHE A 653 23.22 25.09 4.91
C PHE A 653 22.50 23.73 4.85
N TYR A 654 22.19 23.24 6.03
CA TYR A 654 21.26 22.12 6.13
C TYR A 654 19.83 22.60 5.92
N THR A 655 19.06 21.79 5.23
CA THR A 655 17.66 22.06 4.89
C THR A 655 16.78 20.87 5.30
N PRO A 656 15.46 20.94 5.24
CA PRO A 656 14.58 19.80 5.44
C PRO A 656 14.94 18.55 4.61
N TYR A 657 15.64 18.72 3.51
CA TYR A 657 16.09 17.62 2.62
C TYR A 657 17.47 17.05 2.98
N SER A 658 18.18 17.64 3.92
CA SER A 658 19.56 17.22 4.28
C SER A 658 19.59 16.00 5.21
N TYR A 659 18.46 15.59 5.78
CA TYR A 659 18.36 14.45 6.68
C TYR A 659 18.24 13.14 5.88
N VAL A 660 19.35 12.40 5.78
CA VAL A 660 19.37 11.02 5.29
C VAL A 660 20.21 10.18 6.24
N GLU A 661 19.69 9.04 6.66
CA GLU A 661 20.34 8.09 7.59
C GLU A 661 21.65 7.46 7.09
N THR A 662 22.14 7.83 5.92
CA THR A 662 23.38 7.30 5.31
C THR A 662 24.26 8.40 4.73
N ILE A 663 25.39 8.63 5.39
CA ILE A 663 26.74 9.06 4.96
C ILE A 663 26.93 10.33 4.10
N SER A 664 25.95 10.93 3.46
CA SER A 664 26.13 12.24 2.80
C SER A 664 24.97 13.19 3.13
N GLN A 665 25.18 13.98 4.16
CA GLN A 665 24.33 15.15 4.48
C GLN A 665 24.47 16.16 3.34
N LYS A 666 23.57 16.11 2.35
CA LYS A 666 23.58 17.04 1.22
C LYS A 666 23.15 18.43 1.69
N GLN A 667 24.10 19.33 1.87
CA GLN A 667 23.84 20.73 2.16
C GLN A 667 23.51 21.49 0.87
N MET A 668 22.71 22.56 0.96
CA MET A 668 22.44 23.48 -0.13
C MET A 668 23.35 24.71 -0.05
N SER A 669 23.83 25.19 -1.19
CA SER A 669 24.59 26.46 -1.26
C SER A 669 23.65 27.67 -1.14
N GLY A 670 24.21 28.79 -0.67
CA GLY A 670 23.46 30.04 -0.46
C GLY A 670 22.72 30.52 -1.69
N VAL A 671 23.37 30.52 -2.86
CA VAL A 671 22.70 30.92 -4.11
C VAL A 671 21.47 30.05 -4.46
N VAL A 672 21.53 28.76 -4.17
CA VAL A 672 20.38 27.85 -4.37
C VAL A 672 19.26 28.18 -3.38
N LEU A 673 19.60 28.48 -2.13
CA LEU A 673 18.64 28.92 -1.11
C LEU A 673 17.99 30.26 -1.50
N HIS A 674 18.78 31.21 -1.99
CA HIS A 674 18.24 32.47 -2.52
C HIS A 674 17.27 32.23 -3.70
N ALA A 675 17.58 31.28 -4.57
CA ALA A 675 16.68 30.92 -5.66
C ALA A 675 15.35 30.32 -5.15
N HIS A 676 15.37 29.48 -4.11
CA HIS A 676 14.16 28.99 -3.43
C HIS A 676 13.32 30.12 -2.85
N GLN A 677 13.97 31.07 -2.17
CA GLN A 677 13.33 32.23 -1.56
C GLN A 677 12.73 33.17 -2.59
N VAL A 678 13.46 33.46 -3.69
CA VAL A 678 12.95 34.23 -4.83
C VAL A 678 11.74 33.52 -5.45
N SER A 679 11.87 32.22 -5.75
CA SER A 679 10.77 31.42 -6.33
C SER A 679 9.52 31.44 -5.46
N GLN A 680 9.68 31.35 -4.13
CA GLN A 680 8.56 31.44 -3.20
C GLN A 680 7.79 32.75 -3.36
N ILE A 681 8.51 33.89 -3.38
CA ILE A 681 7.86 35.22 -3.48
C ILE A 681 7.16 35.38 -4.84
N ILE A 682 7.89 35.16 -5.94
CA ILE A 682 7.34 35.40 -7.27
C ILE A 682 6.19 34.46 -7.59
N ARG A 683 6.26 33.19 -7.20
CA ARG A 683 5.20 32.21 -7.48
C ARG A 683 3.98 32.38 -6.58
N ALA A 684 4.17 32.85 -5.36
CA ALA A 684 3.03 33.21 -4.53
C ALA A 684 2.21 34.32 -5.20
N VAL A 685 2.88 35.32 -5.77
CA VAL A 685 2.23 36.49 -6.39
C VAL A 685 1.69 36.20 -7.78
N LEU A 686 2.48 35.55 -8.65
CA LEU A 686 2.11 35.33 -10.06
C LEU A 686 1.17 34.13 -10.24
N ASP A 687 1.41 33.02 -9.53
CA ASP A 687 0.70 31.76 -9.75
C ASP A 687 -0.15 31.36 -8.53
N ARG A 688 -0.25 32.23 -7.51
CA ARG A 688 -0.97 31.92 -6.25
C ARG A 688 -0.46 30.64 -5.57
N ARG A 689 0.84 30.33 -5.71
CA ARG A 689 1.45 29.21 -4.99
C ARG A 689 1.27 29.42 -3.49
N PRO A 690 0.75 28.43 -2.74
CA PRO A 690 0.43 28.63 -1.34
C PRO A 690 1.69 28.94 -0.52
N LEU A 691 1.59 29.94 0.35
CA LEU A 691 2.56 30.17 1.42
C LEU A 691 2.30 29.15 2.55
N ILE A 692 3.36 28.74 3.23
CA ILE A 692 3.19 27.84 4.38
C ILE A 692 2.78 28.67 5.60
N THR A 693 1.64 28.31 6.18
CA THR A 693 1.04 29.00 7.33
C THR A 693 0.54 28.00 8.36
N PHE A 694 0.11 28.48 9.51
CA PHE A 694 -0.49 27.70 10.57
C PHE A 694 -1.98 28.04 10.73
N TRP A 695 -2.73 27.09 11.28
CA TRP A 695 -4.07 27.39 11.75
C TRP A 695 -4.05 28.34 12.94
N SER A 696 -5.19 28.98 13.22
CA SER A 696 -5.33 29.75 14.46
C SER A 696 -5.22 28.80 15.67
N TRP A 697 -4.63 29.29 16.77
CA TRP A 697 -4.34 28.49 17.98
C TRP A 697 -5.55 27.69 18.48
N TRP A 698 -6.77 28.27 18.41
CA TRP A 698 -8.00 27.60 18.88
C TRP A 698 -8.42 26.44 17.96
N LEU A 699 -8.20 26.54 16.65
CA LEU A 699 -8.43 25.44 15.68
C LEU A 699 -7.45 24.29 15.92
N GLU A 700 -6.17 24.58 16.17
CA GLU A 700 -5.18 23.58 16.53
C GLU A 700 -5.53 22.83 17.82
N TRP A 701 -6.00 23.56 18.83
CA TRP A 701 -6.45 22.97 20.10
C TRP A 701 -7.68 22.08 19.91
N LEU A 702 -8.63 22.54 19.10
CA LEU A 702 -9.83 21.76 18.77
C LEU A 702 -9.48 20.49 17.99
N TRP A 703 -8.53 20.58 17.08
CA TRP A 703 -7.98 19.45 16.33
C TRP A 703 -7.36 18.40 17.26
N ILE A 704 -6.49 18.80 18.18
CA ILE A 704 -5.88 17.93 19.18
C ILE A 704 -6.96 17.29 20.08
N PHE A 705 -7.97 18.07 20.50
CA PHE A 705 -9.10 17.57 21.28
C PHE A 705 -9.90 16.49 20.53
N GLY A 706 -10.15 16.69 19.24
CA GLY A 706 -10.83 15.73 18.39
C GLY A 706 -10.12 14.38 18.39
N TRP A 707 -8.79 14.38 18.29
CA TRP A 707 -7.98 13.14 18.32
C TRP A 707 -7.92 12.50 19.72
N CYS A 708 -7.98 13.27 20.79
CA CYS A 708 -8.21 12.72 22.13
C CYS A 708 -9.56 11.98 22.19
N GLY A 709 -10.61 12.54 21.59
CA GLY A 709 -11.93 11.92 21.50
C GLY A 709 -11.91 10.60 20.72
N VAL A 710 -11.25 10.59 19.56
CA VAL A 710 -11.09 9.37 18.72
C VAL A 710 -10.34 8.28 19.50
N GLY A 711 -9.20 8.60 20.11
CA GLY A 711 -8.44 7.66 20.92
C GLY A 711 -9.25 7.08 22.07
N SER A 712 -9.95 7.95 22.81
CA SER A 712 -10.83 7.55 23.91
C SER A 712 -11.99 6.66 23.45
N ALA A 713 -12.58 6.96 22.30
CA ALA A 713 -13.63 6.14 21.72
C ALA A 713 -13.10 4.74 21.36
N ILE A 714 -11.95 4.67 20.68
CA ILE A 714 -11.32 3.39 20.36
C ILE A 714 -11.02 2.58 21.63
N GLY A 715 -10.44 3.19 22.68
CA GLY A 715 -10.15 2.54 23.96
C GLY A 715 -11.40 2.09 24.72
N CYS A 716 -12.50 2.82 24.57
CA CYS A 716 -13.77 2.50 25.25
C CYS A 716 -14.52 1.33 24.59
N TYR A 717 -14.55 1.30 23.25
CA TYR A 717 -15.37 0.35 22.51
C TYR A 717 -14.66 -0.95 22.14
N PHE A 718 -13.33 -0.96 21.96
CA PHE A 718 -12.60 -2.13 21.46
C PHE A 718 -11.71 -2.76 22.53
N ARG A 719 -12.13 -3.94 23.05
CA ARG A 719 -11.43 -4.68 24.13
C ARG A 719 -10.39 -5.66 23.65
N ARG A 720 -10.35 -6.03 22.37
CA ARG A 720 -9.34 -6.94 21.79
C ARG A 720 -8.07 -6.15 21.50
N VAL A 721 -6.96 -6.51 22.14
CA VAL A 721 -5.67 -5.81 22.02
C VAL A 721 -5.24 -5.66 20.56
N LEU A 722 -5.33 -6.72 19.76
CA LEU A 722 -4.93 -6.70 18.35
C LEU A 722 -5.76 -5.68 17.55
N LEU A 723 -7.10 -5.66 17.72
CA LEU A 723 -7.98 -4.74 17.03
C LEU A 723 -7.76 -3.29 17.49
N PHE A 724 -7.53 -3.08 18.79
CA PHE A 724 -7.17 -1.79 19.34
C PHE A 724 -5.89 -1.24 18.70
N VAL A 725 -4.82 -2.04 18.63
CA VAL A 725 -3.54 -1.64 18.03
C VAL A 725 -3.71 -1.35 16.54
N LEU A 726 -4.46 -2.17 15.80
CA LEU A 726 -4.74 -1.94 14.38
C LEU A 726 -5.52 -0.65 14.14
N LEU A 727 -6.50 -0.34 14.98
CA LEU A 727 -7.28 0.90 14.87
C LEU A 727 -6.44 2.13 15.21
N ILE A 728 -5.64 2.12 16.27
CA ILE A 728 -4.73 3.22 16.60
C ILE A 728 -3.72 3.42 15.46
N GLY A 729 -3.09 2.34 14.97
CA GLY A 729 -2.15 2.41 13.85
C GLY A 729 -2.79 2.96 12.56
N GLY A 730 -3.98 2.49 12.23
CA GLY A 730 -4.75 3.00 11.08
C GLY A 730 -5.08 4.50 11.19
N ASN A 731 -5.45 4.97 12.39
CA ASN A 731 -5.72 6.39 12.61
C ASN A 731 -4.44 7.25 12.56
N ILE A 732 -3.28 6.73 12.95
CA ILE A 732 -1.98 7.41 12.76
C ILE A 732 -1.69 7.58 11.26
N ILE A 733 -1.93 6.56 10.43
CA ILE A 733 -1.78 6.66 8.98
C ILE A 733 -2.73 7.72 8.39
N ILE A 734 -3.97 7.76 8.86
CA ILE A 734 -4.94 8.80 8.47
C ILE A 734 -4.42 10.19 8.86
N LEU A 735 -3.90 10.36 10.09
CA LEU A 735 -3.31 11.62 10.56
C LEU A 735 -2.18 12.09 9.64
N TYR A 736 -1.24 11.20 9.29
CA TYR A 736 -0.16 11.53 8.36
C TYR A 736 -0.70 11.91 6.99
N SER A 737 -1.65 11.15 6.45
CA SER A 737 -2.24 11.40 5.12
C SER A 737 -2.97 12.75 5.07
N VAL A 738 -3.76 13.06 6.10
CA VAL A 738 -4.47 14.34 6.21
C VAL A 738 -3.48 15.49 6.40
N SER A 739 -2.46 15.32 7.26
CA SER A 739 -1.43 16.34 7.46
C SER A 739 -0.64 16.61 6.17
N LEU A 740 -0.29 15.58 5.41
CA LEU A 740 0.39 15.73 4.11
C LEU A 740 -0.51 16.46 3.10
N PHE A 741 -1.81 16.11 3.05
CA PHE A 741 -2.77 16.82 2.19
C PHE A 741 -2.84 18.31 2.52
N PHE A 742 -3.04 18.68 3.80
CA PHE A 742 -3.08 20.08 4.20
C PHE A 742 -1.73 20.78 4.00
N PHE A 743 -0.64 20.08 4.18
CA PHE A 743 0.71 20.59 3.92
C PHE A 743 0.90 20.97 2.44
N THR A 744 0.37 20.18 1.50
CA THR A 744 0.38 20.55 0.06
C THR A 744 -0.47 21.78 -0.25
N GLN A 745 -1.47 22.08 0.59
CA GLN A 745 -2.28 23.31 0.50
C GLN A 745 -1.68 24.50 1.25
N GLY A 746 -0.49 24.34 1.85
CA GLY A 746 0.21 25.39 2.61
C GLY A 746 -0.14 25.46 4.09
N PHE A 747 -0.82 24.47 4.67
CA PHE A 747 -1.15 24.46 6.08
C PHE A 747 -0.37 23.38 6.84
N VAL A 748 0.29 23.79 7.96
CA VAL A 748 0.96 22.87 8.87
C VAL A 748 0.03 22.56 10.03
N LEU A 749 -0.33 21.28 10.18
CA LEU A 749 -1.16 20.80 11.27
C LEU A 749 -0.30 20.31 12.45
N PRO A 750 -0.81 20.37 13.71
CA PRO A 750 -0.11 19.87 14.89
C PRO A 750 -0.12 18.31 14.91
N LEU A 751 0.75 17.69 14.10
CA LEU A 751 0.80 16.24 13.90
C LEU A 751 1.25 15.49 15.16
N VAL A 752 2.38 15.88 15.74
CA VAL A 752 2.96 15.20 16.93
C VAL A 752 2.02 15.28 18.14
N PRO A 753 1.48 16.46 18.51
CA PRO A 753 0.51 16.55 19.60
C PRO A 753 -0.74 15.70 19.36
N SER A 754 -1.21 15.62 18.11
CA SER A 754 -2.38 14.82 17.74
C SER A 754 -2.15 13.31 17.87
N ILE A 755 -0.95 12.83 17.47
CA ILE A 755 -0.56 11.43 17.66
C ILE A 755 -0.46 11.11 19.15
N LEU A 756 0.19 11.96 19.93
CA LEU A 756 0.29 11.77 21.39
C LEU A 756 -1.11 11.77 22.05
N ALA A 757 -1.96 12.69 21.66
CA ALA A 757 -3.33 12.78 22.13
C ALA A 757 -4.13 11.50 21.84
N LEU A 758 -4.06 11.01 20.61
CA LEU A 758 -4.70 9.76 20.17
C LEU A 758 -4.19 8.55 20.97
N MET A 759 -2.86 8.41 21.09
CA MET A 759 -2.24 7.26 21.75
C MET A 759 -2.48 7.26 23.26
N ILE A 760 -2.20 8.36 23.95
CA ILE A 760 -2.30 8.44 25.41
C ILE A 760 -3.76 8.30 25.84
N SER A 761 -4.69 8.98 25.19
CA SER A 761 -6.11 8.88 25.52
C SER A 761 -6.66 7.49 25.21
N GLY A 762 -6.27 6.89 24.07
CA GLY A 762 -6.65 5.54 23.67
C GLY A 762 -6.17 4.47 24.66
N VAL A 763 -4.87 4.47 24.96
CA VAL A 763 -4.27 3.53 25.90
C VAL A 763 -4.82 3.68 27.31
N GLY A 764 -4.92 4.91 27.82
CA GLY A 764 -5.42 5.16 29.17
C GLY A 764 -6.86 4.70 29.33
N VAL A 765 -7.75 5.03 28.37
CA VAL A 765 -9.15 4.59 28.41
C VAL A 765 -9.27 3.08 28.21
N PHE A 766 -8.43 2.48 27.36
CA PHE A 766 -8.39 1.03 27.18
C PHE A 766 -8.12 0.29 28.50
N PHE A 767 -7.12 0.70 29.27
CA PHE A 767 -6.85 0.12 30.58
C PHE A 767 -7.98 0.35 31.60
N VAL A 768 -8.55 1.56 31.64
CA VAL A 768 -9.70 1.85 32.51
C VAL A 768 -10.95 1.04 32.09
N SER A 769 -11.10 0.70 30.83
CA SER A 769 -12.24 -0.10 30.34
C SER A 769 -12.13 -1.59 30.65
N ILE A 770 -10.90 -2.12 30.80
CA ILE A 770 -10.65 -3.52 31.12
C ILE A 770 -10.84 -3.78 32.62
N GLN A 771 -10.48 -2.83 33.48
CA GLN A 771 -10.76 -2.88 34.92
C GLN A 771 -12.27 -2.64 35.20
#